data_ace0aa75ce863b0283dd672ceb592492
#
_entry.id   ace0aa75ce863b0283dd672ceb592492
#
_cell.length_a   1.000
_cell.length_b   1.000
_cell.length_c   1.000
_cell.angle_alpha   90.00
_cell.angle_beta   90.00
_cell.angle_gamma   90.00
#
_symmetry.space_group_name_H-M   'P 1'
#
loop_
_entity.id
_entity.type
_entity.pdbx_description
1 polymer ?
#
loop_
_entity_poly.entity_id
_entity_poly.type
_entity_poly.pdbx_seq_one_letter_code
_entity_poly.pdbx_strand_id
1 'polypeptide(L)'
;MKRFTNFLIIALAIVALAACDKEDVSNTTGITFDPECDLTPTFAHEGGSKEYTFTTKYEWSARADHQWATITPSSGDKYNKYFVIAVTPNTEGEDRTTNVTIELSNGNSVVIPVLQEKAPRFDSEAKRTLTIGSEGGTIDVDIETNQQYSVKIAKEATWLTAEITRGAMHSETISFTARANDTTSSRIAVVNIIAEDNSIIDTFNIIQYSAGVSQNELVYYTPYATRVDIPEGAKFGASLVAHIYDPKSRCNRMIFDHNVLNIPAYLFANRDDIVNFDIPACVEQIEDGAFSGCVGCNEFQIPANIKNLGSNIFEGCSGTLTINGVTPDTSLSTTDTEHWLYNSTFDTVIINSNIGSGAFCNYTAVTNVTFANGVTSIGNDAFAACQNITEVRAESIDAWCGIGFGNSTANPLFNGTCALKIDGKTITELTTTADIAAVRTNTFSGYKALKRVTINDDTTALGAGAFYMCDLETFDLSGSVISMGIQVLPHKDGDNVTYTTVGVFTKCKIGTLTINGDIKAQSTTGDSSKHWFTGLEAKKIVFSDKCSVVNNLLLSYCTAEEVSIARSVKSIGEGAFAACPNLKRVTLNEGLETIGVHAFFNCPVLSDIEIPATVTTIGGYAFQGCSAIKSLTLPAGLLSIGEYAFYDCDALTTLYSRATTPPALNSKYILNSAPGVLTIYVPASVVEAYKSDAMWKSYASSIQGYTF
;
A
#
# COMPACT_ATOMS: atom_id res chain seq x y z
N MET A 1 -43.62 35.05 -45.69
CA MET A 1 -44.49 36.14 -46.11
C MET A 1 -46.01 35.84 -46.08
N LYS A 2 -46.47 34.63 -46.13
CA LYS A 2 -47.93 34.30 -46.00
C LYS A 2 -48.47 34.20 -44.57
N ARG A 3 -47.65 34.05 -43.57
CA ARG A 3 -48.07 33.97 -42.16
C ARG A 3 -48.14 35.36 -41.46
N PHE A 4 -47.43 36.33 -41.94
CA PHE A 4 -47.50 37.72 -41.44
C PHE A 4 -48.80 38.44 -41.79
N THR A 5 -49.44 38.02 -42.89
CA THR A 5 -50.69 38.67 -43.36
C THR A 5 -51.90 38.25 -42.48
N ASN A 6 -51.89 37.06 -41.89
CA ASN A 6 -52.97 36.61 -41.00
C ASN A 6 -52.93 37.27 -39.62
N PHE A 7 -51.71 37.51 -39.07
CA PHE A 7 -51.54 38.22 -37.80
C PHE A 7 -52.01 39.69 -37.88
N LEU A 8 -51.77 40.34 -39.03
CA LEU A 8 -52.18 41.71 -39.23
C LEU A 8 -53.70 41.89 -39.41
N ILE A 9 -54.38 40.86 -39.95
CA ILE A 9 -55.84 40.90 -40.15
C ILE A 9 -56.58 40.63 -38.79
N ILE A 10 -56.03 39.78 -37.92
CA ILE A 10 -56.61 39.52 -36.57
C ILE A 10 -56.36 40.73 -35.67
N ALA A 11 -55.19 41.35 -35.69
CA ALA A 11 -54.90 42.59 -34.97
C ALA A 11 -55.77 43.77 -35.42
N LEU A 12 -56.08 43.85 -36.72
CA LEU A 12 -57.00 44.89 -37.19
C LEU A 12 -58.46 44.65 -36.78
N ALA A 13 -58.91 43.37 -36.66
CA ALA A 13 -60.26 43.04 -36.17
C ALA A 13 -60.42 43.29 -34.68
N ILE A 14 -59.34 43.06 -33.88
CA ILE A 14 -59.32 43.34 -32.44
C ILE A 14 -59.30 44.89 -32.19
N VAL A 15 -58.57 45.64 -33.01
CA VAL A 15 -58.52 47.11 -32.88
C VAL A 15 -59.87 47.76 -33.36
N ALA A 16 -60.61 47.14 -34.25
CA ALA A 16 -61.93 47.65 -34.69
C ALA A 16 -63.03 47.42 -33.62
N LEU A 17 -62.94 46.43 -32.80
CA LEU A 17 -63.90 46.16 -31.68
C LEU A 17 -63.58 46.91 -30.40
N ALA A 18 -62.31 47.20 -30.16
CA ALA A 18 -61.88 47.98 -28.98
C ALA A 18 -62.17 49.51 -29.12
N ALA A 19 -62.58 49.97 -30.31
CA ALA A 19 -62.93 51.34 -30.59
C ALA A 19 -64.42 51.66 -30.61
N CYS A 20 -65.30 50.65 -30.48
CA CYS A 20 -66.74 50.82 -30.34
C CYS A 20 -67.15 50.82 -28.86
N ASP A 21 -67.72 51.89 -28.37
CA ASP A 21 -68.42 51.92 -27.09
C ASP A 21 -69.43 50.81 -27.03
N LYS A 22 -69.54 50.14 -25.93
CA LYS A 22 -70.46 48.95 -25.66
C LYS A 22 -71.94 49.29 -25.95
N GLU A 23 -72.35 50.49 -26.00
CA GLU A 23 -73.69 50.98 -26.31
C GLU A 23 -74.04 50.94 -27.82
N ASP A 24 -73.06 51.05 -28.73
CA ASP A 24 -73.33 51.04 -30.18
C ASP A 24 -73.60 49.69 -30.80
N VAL A 25 -73.12 48.60 -30.19
CA VAL A 25 -73.33 47.23 -30.69
C VAL A 25 -74.79 46.76 -30.44
N SER A 26 -75.46 47.32 -29.45
CA SER A 26 -76.84 46.96 -29.07
C SER A 26 -77.92 47.45 -30.06
N ASN A 27 -77.66 48.54 -30.76
CA ASN A 27 -78.66 49.13 -31.63
C ASN A 27 -78.70 48.59 -33.07
N THR A 28 -77.64 47.95 -33.52
CA THR A 28 -77.53 47.45 -34.87
C THR A 28 -77.68 45.97 -35.00
N THR A 29 -77.35 45.19 -34.00
CA THR A 29 -77.35 43.67 -34.10
C THR A 29 -78.59 43.03 -33.51
N GLY A 30 -79.31 43.66 -32.61
CA GLY A 30 -80.50 43.08 -31.96
C GLY A 30 -80.19 42.13 -30.78
N ILE A 31 -78.97 42.10 -30.29
CA ILE A 31 -78.49 41.39 -29.08
C ILE A 31 -77.71 42.39 -28.19
N THR A 32 -77.95 42.39 -26.91
CA THR A 32 -77.25 43.19 -25.92
C THR A 32 -76.68 42.28 -24.86
N PHE A 33 -75.34 42.23 -24.78
CA PHE A 33 -74.64 41.48 -23.76
C PHE A 33 -74.64 42.18 -22.41
N ASP A 34 -74.59 41.43 -21.33
CA ASP A 34 -74.34 41.96 -20.02
C ASP A 34 -73.01 42.71 -20.00
N PRO A 35 -72.95 43.91 -19.40
CA PRO A 35 -71.72 44.71 -19.34
C PRO A 35 -70.49 43.99 -18.75
N GLU A 36 -70.73 42.96 -17.95
CA GLU A 36 -69.67 42.13 -17.35
C GLU A 36 -69.12 41.05 -18.30
N CYS A 37 -69.80 40.79 -19.46
CA CYS A 37 -69.31 39.79 -20.44
C CYS A 37 -68.08 40.28 -21.16
N ASP A 38 -67.02 39.48 -21.14
CA ASP A 38 -65.79 39.66 -21.91
C ASP A 38 -65.97 39.21 -23.36
N LEU A 39 -66.12 40.14 -24.30
CA LEU A 39 -66.36 39.82 -25.71
C LEU A 39 -65.06 39.55 -26.52
N THR A 40 -63.92 39.51 -25.84
CA THR A 40 -62.62 39.09 -26.41
C THR A 40 -61.90 38.13 -25.44
N PRO A 41 -62.55 37.02 -25.08
CA PRO A 41 -62.05 36.17 -24.02
C PRO A 41 -60.69 35.52 -24.36
N THR A 42 -59.78 35.57 -23.40
CA THR A 42 -58.56 34.77 -23.39
C THR A 42 -58.74 33.62 -22.38
N PHE A 43 -58.40 32.45 -22.81
CA PHE A 43 -58.40 31.23 -21.97
C PHE A 43 -56.96 30.78 -21.76
N ALA A 44 -56.64 30.29 -20.57
CA ALA A 44 -55.38 29.65 -20.30
C ALA A 44 -55.24 28.30 -21.07
N HIS A 45 -54.04 27.79 -21.19
CA HIS A 45 -53.77 26.52 -21.96
C HIS A 45 -54.50 25.30 -21.38
N GLU A 46 -54.76 25.28 -20.05
CA GLU A 46 -55.51 24.19 -19.40
C GLU A 46 -56.96 24.08 -19.86
N GLY A 47 -57.45 25.08 -20.55
CA GLY A 47 -58.82 25.20 -20.93
C GLY A 47 -59.66 25.89 -19.88
N GLY A 48 -60.97 25.72 -19.97
CA GLY A 48 -61.94 26.31 -19.03
C GLY A 48 -63.24 26.71 -19.70
N SER A 49 -64.05 27.45 -18.99
CA SER A 49 -65.35 27.96 -19.49
C SER A 49 -65.65 29.34 -19.02
N LYS A 50 -66.34 30.10 -19.88
CA LYS A 50 -66.90 31.44 -19.56
C LYS A 50 -68.35 31.47 -19.93
N GLU A 51 -69.21 32.01 -19.04
CA GLU A 51 -70.62 32.21 -19.25
C GLU A 51 -70.90 33.60 -19.82
N TYR A 52 -71.84 33.67 -20.78
CA TYR A 52 -72.28 34.88 -21.45
C TYR A 52 -73.80 35.04 -21.25
N THR A 53 -74.20 36.11 -20.65
CA THR A 53 -75.59 36.52 -20.51
C THR A 53 -75.89 37.67 -21.43
N PHE A 54 -77.10 37.66 -22.00
CA PHE A 54 -77.50 38.69 -22.97
C PHE A 54 -79.03 38.83 -23.04
N THR A 55 -79.51 39.87 -23.70
CA THR A 55 -80.91 40.06 -24.02
C THR A 55 -81.10 40.14 -25.53
N THR A 56 -82.15 39.49 -26.04
CA THR A 56 -82.61 39.55 -27.43
C THR A 56 -84.07 39.36 -27.57
N LYS A 57 -84.64 39.77 -28.69
CA LYS A 57 -86.09 39.58 -29.06
C LYS A 57 -86.23 38.41 -30.06
N TYR A 58 -85.21 37.84 -30.50
CA TYR A 58 -85.08 36.84 -31.57
C TYR A 58 -84.70 35.46 -31.03
N GLU A 59 -85.00 34.41 -31.79
CA GLU A 59 -84.35 33.12 -31.63
C GLU A 59 -82.92 33.24 -32.10
N TRP A 60 -82.02 32.46 -31.45
CA TRP A 60 -80.60 32.55 -31.71
C TRP A 60 -79.97 31.14 -31.81
N SER A 61 -78.88 31.04 -32.57
CA SER A 61 -77.93 29.90 -32.58
C SER A 61 -76.51 30.40 -32.50
N ALA A 62 -75.62 29.61 -31.87
CA ALA A 62 -74.23 29.91 -31.74
C ALA A 62 -73.37 28.74 -32.18
N ARG A 63 -72.30 28.99 -32.92
CA ARG A 63 -71.34 28.01 -33.37
C ARG A 63 -69.91 28.51 -33.24
N ALA A 64 -68.96 27.63 -32.95
CA ALA A 64 -67.51 27.90 -33.02
C ALA A 64 -66.99 27.40 -34.38
N ASP A 65 -65.96 28.07 -34.91
CA ASP A 65 -65.29 27.69 -36.13
C ASP A 65 -64.40 26.42 -35.96
N HIS A 66 -64.01 26.13 -34.70
CA HIS A 66 -63.14 24.98 -34.39
C HIS A 66 -63.77 24.12 -33.25
N GLN A 67 -63.54 22.79 -33.34
CA GLN A 67 -64.15 21.83 -32.40
C GLN A 67 -63.56 21.90 -30.97
N TRP A 68 -62.44 22.55 -30.76
CA TRP A 68 -61.83 22.68 -29.43
C TRP A 68 -62.58 23.72 -28.54
N ALA A 69 -63.44 24.55 -29.17
CA ALA A 69 -64.37 25.40 -28.44
C ALA A 69 -65.79 24.91 -28.67
N THR A 70 -66.52 24.78 -27.58
CA THR A 70 -67.92 24.31 -27.57
C THR A 70 -68.83 25.34 -26.91
N ILE A 71 -70.08 25.40 -27.39
CA ILE A 71 -71.08 26.32 -26.89
C ILE A 71 -72.28 25.54 -26.35
N THR A 72 -72.68 25.85 -25.11
CA THR A 72 -73.80 25.15 -24.47
C THR A 72 -74.68 26.14 -23.72
N PRO A 73 -75.98 26.22 -23.99
CA PRO A 73 -76.65 25.66 -25.19
C PRO A 73 -76.18 26.33 -26.45
N SER A 74 -76.22 25.61 -27.59
CA SER A 74 -75.85 26.16 -28.93
C SER A 74 -77.00 26.87 -29.65
N SER A 75 -78.15 26.93 -29.07
CA SER A 75 -79.30 27.68 -29.57
C SER A 75 -80.32 27.97 -28.44
N GLY A 76 -81.13 28.96 -28.66
CA GLY A 76 -82.19 29.32 -27.74
C GLY A 76 -83.29 30.24 -28.34
N ASP A 77 -84.31 30.48 -27.59
CA ASP A 77 -85.35 31.43 -27.95
C ASP A 77 -85.22 32.75 -27.15
N LYS A 78 -86.12 33.63 -27.28
CA LYS A 78 -86.09 34.97 -26.62
C LYS A 78 -86.16 34.84 -25.05
N TYR A 79 -86.40 33.65 -24.49
CA TYR A 79 -86.42 33.41 -23.03
C TYR A 79 -85.07 32.79 -22.52
N ASN A 80 -84.39 32.06 -23.38
CA ASN A 80 -83.09 31.47 -23.04
C ASN A 80 -81.98 32.49 -23.39
N LYS A 81 -81.41 33.12 -22.39
CA LYS A 81 -80.59 34.33 -22.50
C LYS A 81 -79.15 34.15 -22.03
N TYR A 82 -78.62 32.94 -22.14
CA TYR A 82 -77.23 32.65 -21.79
C TYR A 82 -76.69 31.51 -22.64
N PHE A 83 -75.38 31.51 -22.77
CA PHE A 83 -74.59 30.35 -23.25
C PHE A 83 -73.21 30.33 -22.55
N VAL A 84 -72.59 29.17 -22.54
CA VAL A 84 -71.24 28.98 -22.04
C VAL A 84 -70.36 28.65 -23.19
N ILE A 85 -69.23 29.36 -23.32
CA ILE A 85 -68.09 28.95 -24.19
C ILE A 85 -67.16 28.12 -23.33
N ALA A 86 -66.91 26.87 -23.69
CA ALA A 86 -65.97 25.99 -23.04
C ALA A 86 -64.90 25.58 -24.05
N VAL A 87 -63.62 25.65 -23.64
CA VAL A 87 -62.47 25.25 -24.48
C VAL A 87 -61.74 24.09 -23.85
N THR A 88 -61.32 23.11 -24.70
CA THR A 88 -60.49 21.97 -24.29
C THR A 88 -59.05 22.45 -24.10
N PRO A 89 -58.21 21.72 -23.31
CA PRO A 89 -56.78 22.06 -23.15
C PRO A 89 -56.07 22.25 -24.50
N ASN A 90 -55.23 23.26 -24.55
CA ASN A 90 -54.29 23.49 -25.66
C ASN A 90 -52.94 22.84 -25.31
N THR A 91 -52.65 21.71 -25.90
CA THR A 91 -51.40 20.99 -25.70
C THR A 91 -50.32 21.31 -26.75
N GLU A 92 -50.67 22.27 -27.65
CA GLU A 92 -49.75 22.68 -28.73
C GLU A 92 -48.86 23.85 -28.24
N GLY A 93 -47.71 24.02 -28.82
CA GLY A 93 -46.73 25.05 -28.48
C GLY A 93 -47.07 26.47 -29.02
N GLU A 94 -48.23 26.65 -29.63
CA GLU A 94 -48.70 27.89 -30.24
C GLU A 94 -50.03 28.30 -29.68
N ASP A 95 -50.29 29.62 -29.61
CA ASP A 95 -51.60 30.15 -29.29
C ASP A 95 -52.59 29.75 -30.38
N ARG A 96 -53.82 29.46 -30.02
CA ARG A 96 -54.85 29.14 -30.98
C ARG A 96 -56.04 30.05 -30.83
N THR A 97 -56.67 30.35 -31.94
CA THR A 97 -57.84 31.25 -31.99
C THR A 97 -59.02 30.60 -32.70
N THR A 98 -60.21 30.98 -32.28
CA THR A 98 -61.45 30.61 -32.96
C THR A 98 -62.46 31.74 -32.84
N ASN A 99 -63.43 31.78 -33.74
CA ASN A 99 -64.57 32.69 -33.63
C ASN A 99 -65.78 31.90 -33.12
N VAL A 100 -66.50 32.48 -32.19
CA VAL A 100 -67.84 32.07 -31.81
C VAL A 100 -68.84 33.03 -32.45
N THR A 101 -69.58 32.55 -33.41
CA THR A 101 -70.59 33.34 -34.12
C THR A 101 -71.95 33.05 -33.54
N ILE A 102 -72.68 34.11 -33.13
CA ILE A 102 -74.05 34.06 -32.66
C ILE A 102 -74.92 34.63 -33.82
N GLU A 103 -75.80 33.81 -34.37
CA GLU A 103 -76.71 34.19 -35.43
C GLU A 103 -78.16 34.33 -34.89
N LEU A 104 -78.82 35.42 -35.24
CA LEU A 104 -80.21 35.68 -34.85
C LEU A 104 -81.15 35.36 -35.99
N SER A 105 -82.39 35.01 -35.68
CA SER A 105 -83.43 34.68 -36.68
C SER A 105 -83.82 35.86 -37.60
N ASN A 106 -83.35 37.09 -37.32
CA ASN A 106 -83.52 38.25 -38.19
C ASN A 106 -82.39 38.40 -39.22
N GLY A 107 -81.38 37.47 -39.23
CA GLY A 107 -80.25 37.49 -40.12
C GLY A 107 -79.04 38.27 -39.64
N ASN A 108 -79.11 38.90 -38.46
CA ASN A 108 -77.93 39.57 -37.87
C ASN A 108 -77.08 38.56 -37.14
N SER A 109 -75.79 38.86 -37.02
CA SER A 109 -74.81 38.05 -36.26
C SER A 109 -73.84 38.88 -35.43
N VAL A 110 -73.35 38.28 -34.35
CA VAL A 110 -72.23 38.81 -33.56
C VAL A 110 -71.15 37.76 -33.48
N VAL A 111 -69.90 38.17 -33.61
CA VAL A 111 -68.72 37.31 -33.52
C VAL A 111 -67.95 37.66 -32.26
N ILE A 112 -67.64 36.65 -31.42
CA ILE A 112 -66.77 36.70 -30.26
C ILE A 112 -65.48 35.99 -30.65
N PRO A 113 -64.38 36.72 -30.86
CA PRO A 113 -63.06 36.09 -31.09
C PRO A 113 -62.54 35.54 -29.75
N VAL A 114 -62.19 34.25 -29.76
CA VAL A 114 -61.68 33.51 -28.60
C VAL A 114 -60.19 33.21 -28.84
N LEU A 115 -59.34 33.61 -27.90
CA LEU A 115 -57.93 33.27 -27.85
C LEU A 115 -57.72 32.22 -26.76
N GLN A 116 -56.90 31.21 -27.04
CA GLN A 116 -56.41 30.30 -26.03
C GLN A 116 -54.88 30.27 -26.11
N GLU A 117 -54.25 30.53 -24.95
CA GLU A 117 -52.80 30.55 -24.82
C GLU A 117 -52.19 29.16 -25.10
N LYS A 118 -50.93 29.16 -25.54
CA LYS A 118 -50.10 27.96 -25.76
C LYS A 118 -49.71 27.32 -24.46
N ALA A 119 -49.56 25.99 -24.47
CA ALA A 119 -48.93 25.27 -23.35
C ALA A 119 -47.45 25.68 -23.21
N PRO A 120 -46.98 25.86 -21.97
CA PRO A 120 -45.55 26.02 -21.70
C PRO A 120 -44.78 24.83 -22.23
N ARG A 121 -43.71 25.04 -23.00
CA ARG A 121 -42.90 23.97 -23.55
C ARG A 121 -41.42 24.24 -23.29
N PHE A 122 -40.71 23.25 -22.82
CA PHE A 122 -39.26 23.23 -22.73
C PHE A 122 -38.77 21.84 -23.08
N ASP A 123 -38.13 21.66 -24.22
CA ASP A 123 -37.64 20.40 -24.73
C ASP A 123 -36.14 20.46 -24.96
N SER A 124 -35.43 19.42 -24.58
CA SER A 124 -34.03 19.19 -24.85
C SER A 124 -33.79 17.73 -25.16
N GLU A 125 -33.12 17.44 -26.25
CA GLU A 125 -32.65 16.09 -26.60
C GLU A 125 -31.38 15.68 -25.82
N ALA A 126 -30.75 16.62 -25.10
CA ALA A 126 -29.54 16.38 -24.37
C ALA A 126 -29.76 15.40 -23.19
N LYS A 127 -28.75 14.60 -22.93
CA LYS A 127 -28.69 13.78 -21.72
C LYS A 127 -28.70 14.66 -20.48
N ARG A 128 -29.36 14.23 -19.40
CA ARG A 128 -29.39 14.99 -18.14
C ARG A 128 -28.06 14.96 -17.38
N THR A 129 -27.10 14.16 -17.82
CA THR A 129 -25.72 14.15 -17.30
C THR A 129 -24.78 14.40 -18.46
N LEU A 130 -24.03 15.50 -18.37
CA LEU A 130 -23.07 15.96 -19.35
C LEU A 130 -21.66 15.93 -18.75
N THR A 131 -20.64 15.67 -19.59
CA THR A 131 -19.27 15.50 -19.11
C THR A 131 -18.31 16.42 -19.83
N ILE A 132 -17.41 17.08 -19.10
CA ILE A 132 -16.34 17.95 -19.63
C ILE A 132 -15.00 17.35 -19.19
N GLY A 133 -14.01 17.34 -20.08
CA GLY A 133 -12.66 16.87 -19.76
C GLY A 133 -11.96 17.73 -18.69
N SER A 134 -10.87 17.20 -18.14
CA SER A 134 -10.06 17.93 -17.14
C SER A 134 -9.51 19.25 -17.64
N GLU A 135 -9.18 19.36 -18.92
CA GLU A 135 -8.66 20.57 -19.56
C GLU A 135 -9.67 21.73 -19.57
N GLY A 136 -10.93 21.45 -19.24
CA GLY A 136 -12.03 22.40 -19.40
C GLY A 136 -12.60 22.38 -20.81
N GLY A 137 -13.41 23.38 -21.11
CA GLY A 137 -14.05 23.53 -22.41
C GLY A 137 -15.53 23.87 -22.30
N THR A 138 -16.21 23.87 -23.43
CA THR A 138 -17.63 24.21 -23.52
C THR A 138 -18.44 23.02 -24.04
N ILE A 139 -19.63 22.86 -23.46
CA ILE A 139 -20.63 21.89 -23.92
C ILE A 139 -21.92 22.67 -24.22
N ASP A 140 -22.48 22.47 -25.39
CA ASP A 140 -23.68 23.14 -25.84
C ASP A 140 -24.88 22.21 -25.69
N VAL A 141 -25.98 22.75 -25.22
CA VAL A 141 -27.27 22.10 -25.09
C VAL A 141 -28.29 22.88 -25.88
N ASP A 142 -28.76 22.31 -26.96
CA ASP A 142 -29.83 22.90 -27.76
C ASP A 142 -31.20 22.58 -27.12
N ILE A 143 -32.03 23.60 -27.03
CA ILE A 143 -33.36 23.54 -26.45
C ILE A 143 -34.40 24.18 -27.38
N GLU A 144 -35.59 23.63 -27.37
CA GLU A 144 -36.77 24.27 -27.94
C GLU A 144 -37.69 24.71 -26.79
N THR A 145 -37.98 26.00 -26.72
CA THR A 145 -38.81 26.55 -25.66
C THR A 145 -39.68 27.69 -26.14
N ASN A 146 -40.85 27.84 -25.54
CA ASN A 146 -41.76 28.97 -25.77
C ASN A 146 -41.98 29.79 -24.48
N GLN A 147 -41.24 29.47 -23.40
CA GLN A 147 -41.36 30.15 -22.12
C GLN A 147 -40.05 30.84 -21.70
N GLN A 148 -40.16 31.83 -20.85
CA GLN A 148 -38.99 32.49 -20.26
C GLN A 148 -38.45 31.58 -19.15
N TYR A 149 -37.14 31.49 -19.07
CA TYR A 149 -36.43 30.71 -18.02
C TYR A 149 -35.10 31.36 -17.65
N SER A 150 -34.54 30.92 -16.55
CA SER A 150 -33.21 31.23 -16.09
C SER A 150 -32.40 29.97 -15.78
N VAL A 151 -31.08 30.07 -15.93
CA VAL A 151 -30.13 28.97 -15.60
C VAL A 151 -29.52 29.27 -14.25
N LYS A 152 -29.68 28.35 -13.28
CA LYS A 152 -29.13 28.50 -11.93
C LYS A 152 -28.12 27.38 -11.65
N ILE A 153 -26.83 27.73 -11.61
CA ILE A 153 -25.73 26.87 -11.24
C ILE A 153 -25.62 26.86 -9.70
N ALA A 154 -25.35 25.71 -9.09
CA ALA A 154 -25.06 25.59 -7.66
C ALA A 154 -23.92 26.52 -7.25
N LYS A 155 -24.03 27.20 -6.10
CA LYS A 155 -23.08 28.25 -5.67
C LYS A 155 -21.65 27.77 -5.52
N GLU A 156 -21.47 26.50 -5.19
CA GLU A 156 -20.20 25.83 -4.97
C GLU A 156 -19.45 25.60 -6.28
N ALA A 157 -20.18 25.57 -7.41
CA ALA A 157 -19.62 25.29 -8.73
C ALA A 157 -19.08 26.56 -9.41
N THR A 158 -18.19 27.28 -8.74
CA THR A 158 -17.58 28.54 -9.23
C THR A 158 -16.69 28.35 -10.48
N TRP A 159 -16.44 27.12 -10.84
CA TRP A 159 -15.65 26.69 -12.00
C TRP A 159 -16.46 26.59 -13.29
N LEU A 160 -17.81 26.62 -13.21
CA LEU A 160 -18.73 26.49 -14.32
C LEU A 160 -19.47 27.82 -14.57
N THR A 161 -19.64 28.15 -15.83
CA THR A 161 -20.49 29.26 -16.28
C THR A 161 -21.48 28.78 -17.32
N ALA A 162 -22.60 29.45 -17.45
CA ALA A 162 -23.58 29.20 -18.50
C ALA A 162 -23.90 30.48 -19.25
N GLU A 163 -23.99 30.40 -20.57
CA GLU A 163 -24.46 31.42 -21.47
C GLU A 163 -25.65 30.91 -22.28
N ILE A 164 -26.65 31.75 -22.51
CA ILE A 164 -27.83 31.44 -23.33
C ILE A 164 -27.73 32.22 -24.62
N THR A 165 -27.66 31.50 -25.73
CA THR A 165 -27.75 32.10 -27.08
C THR A 165 -29.14 31.85 -27.64
N ARG A 166 -29.89 32.94 -27.87
CA ARG A 166 -31.25 32.91 -28.40
C ARG A 166 -31.24 32.88 -29.93
N GLY A 167 -31.78 31.80 -30.50
CA GLY A 167 -31.93 31.62 -31.94
C GLY A 167 -33.30 32.14 -32.43
N ALA A 168 -33.59 31.87 -33.70
CA ALA A 168 -34.88 32.11 -34.31
C ALA A 168 -35.89 31.00 -34.04
N MET A 169 -37.18 31.30 -33.91
CA MET A 169 -38.27 30.34 -33.78
C MET A 169 -38.19 29.42 -32.54
N HIS A 170 -37.98 29.95 -31.35
CA HIS A 170 -37.96 29.19 -30.09
C HIS A 170 -36.81 28.21 -29.93
N SER A 171 -35.81 28.19 -30.80
CA SER A 171 -34.58 27.44 -30.66
C SER A 171 -33.55 28.27 -29.92
N GLU A 172 -33.01 27.75 -28.83
CA GLU A 172 -31.99 28.40 -28.00
C GLU A 172 -30.88 27.37 -27.67
N THR A 173 -29.67 27.87 -27.40
CA THR A 173 -28.53 27.03 -26.98
C THR A 173 -28.03 27.50 -25.63
N ILE A 174 -27.89 26.58 -24.66
CA ILE A 174 -27.22 26.83 -23.40
C ILE A 174 -25.80 26.31 -23.49
N SER A 175 -24.81 27.20 -23.44
CA SER A 175 -23.39 26.84 -23.48
C SER A 175 -22.84 26.78 -22.05
N PHE A 176 -22.49 25.61 -21.57
CA PHE A 176 -21.84 25.39 -20.27
C PHE A 176 -20.33 25.38 -20.45
N THR A 177 -19.62 26.37 -19.91
CA THR A 177 -18.16 26.48 -20.01
C THR A 177 -17.50 26.25 -18.66
N ALA A 178 -16.55 25.31 -18.62
CA ALA A 178 -15.76 24.96 -17.44
C ALA A 178 -14.29 25.34 -17.60
N ARG A 179 -13.66 25.88 -16.53
CA ARG A 179 -12.21 26.06 -16.44
C ARG A 179 -11.54 24.70 -16.21
N ALA A 180 -10.22 24.58 -16.48
CA ALA A 180 -9.44 23.37 -16.18
C ALA A 180 -9.64 22.90 -14.73
N ASN A 181 -9.60 21.59 -14.54
CA ASN A 181 -9.69 20.94 -13.22
C ASN A 181 -8.32 20.35 -12.85
N ASP A 182 -7.52 21.14 -12.14
CA ASP A 182 -6.18 20.75 -11.68
C ASP A 182 -6.23 19.98 -10.34
N THR A 183 -7.43 19.63 -9.85
CA THR A 183 -7.60 18.89 -8.60
C THR A 183 -7.52 17.38 -8.82
N THR A 184 -7.32 16.64 -7.73
CA THR A 184 -7.30 15.16 -7.72
C THR A 184 -8.70 14.55 -7.64
N SER A 185 -9.77 15.35 -7.80
CA SER A 185 -11.14 14.86 -7.74
C SER A 185 -11.97 15.42 -8.87
N SER A 186 -12.79 14.58 -9.48
CA SER A 186 -13.84 15.04 -10.40
C SER A 186 -14.85 15.88 -9.65
N ARG A 187 -15.35 16.93 -10.29
CA ARG A 187 -16.27 17.89 -9.69
C ARG A 187 -17.60 17.91 -10.43
N ILE A 188 -18.67 18.15 -9.67
CA ILE A 188 -20.03 18.04 -10.15
C ILE A 188 -20.75 19.35 -9.88
N ALA A 189 -21.49 19.82 -10.87
CA ALA A 189 -22.39 20.96 -10.72
C ALA A 189 -23.82 20.54 -11.05
N VAL A 190 -24.74 20.80 -10.15
CA VAL A 190 -26.17 20.70 -10.41
C VAL A 190 -26.62 22.03 -11.01
N VAL A 191 -27.22 21.96 -12.19
CA VAL A 191 -27.74 23.13 -12.92
C VAL A 191 -29.23 22.99 -13.06
N ASN A 192 -29.99 23.90 -12.47
CA ASN A 192 -31.44 23.94 -12.56
C ASN A 192 -31.87 24.97 -13.62
N ILE A 193 -32.78 24.58 -14.49
CA ILE A 193 -33.52 25.44 -15.38
C ILE A 193 -34.80 25.82 -14.63
N ILE A 194 -35.00 27.12 -14.46
CA ILE A 194 -36.05 27.68 -13.59
C ILE A 194 -36.98 28.59 -14.39
N ALA A 195 -38.28 28.32 -14.31
CA ALA A 195 -39.33 29.15 -14.89
C ALA A 195 -39.47 30.50 -14.15
N GLU A 196 -40.24 31.43 -14.70
CA GLU A 196 -40.52 32.75 -14.10
C GLU A 196 -41.22 32.64 -12.73
N ASP A 197 -41.99 31.60 -12.50
CA ASP A 197 -42.66 31.30 -11.23
C ASP A 197 -41.76 30.66 -10.18
N ASN A 198 -40.45 30.51 -10.47
CA ASN A 198 -39.44 29.81 -9.68
C ASN A 198 -39.59 28.29 -9.58
N SER A 199 -40.47 27.66 -10.36
CA SER A 199 -40.52 26.22 -10.49
C SER A 199 -39.29 25.68 -11.28
N ILE A 200 -38.82 24.49 -10.94
CA ILE A 200 -37.75 23.83 -11.68
C ILE A 200 -38.38 23.12 -12.89
N ILE A 201 -38.01 23.57 -14.09
CA ILE A 201 -38.44 22.95 -15.35
C ILE A 201 -37.61 21.72 -15.64
N ASP A 202 -36.28 21.81 -15.43
CA ASP A 202 -35.33 20.76 -15.76
C ASP A 202 -34.06 20.86 -14.93
N THR A 203 -33.28 19.75 -14.87
CA THR A 203 -32.02 19.70 -14.13
C THR A 203 -30.95 18.94 -14.93
N PHE A 204 -29.77 19.55 -15.04
CA PHE A 204 -28.58 18.94 -15.63
C PHE A 204 -27.51 18.72 -14.56
N ASN A 205 -26.84 17.58 -14.60
CA ASN A 205 -25.61 17.34 -13.85
C ASN A 205 -24.43 17.54 -14.81
N ILE A 206 -23.60 18.54 -14.54
CA ILE A 206 -22.37 18.78 -15.29
C ILE A 206 -21.21 18.20 -14.49
N ILE A 207 -20.53 17.20 -15.04
CA ILE A 207 -19.40 16.50 -14.43
C ILE A 207 -18.14 16.92 -15.17
N GLN A 208 -17.15 17.41 -14.42
CA GLN A 208 -15.82 17.64 -14.98
C GLN A 208 -14.81 16.69 -14.36
N TYR A 209 -14.12 15.93 -15.21
CA TYR A 209 -13.12 14.95 -14.77
C TYR A 209 -11.90 15.63 -14.14
N SER A 210 -11.17 14.89 -13.28
CA SER A 210 -9.84 15.26 -12.77
C SER A 210 -8.76 14.99 -13.82
N ALA A 211 -7.56 15.56 -13.62
CA ALA A 211 -6.41 15.37 -14.52
C ALA A 211 -5.68 14.02 -14.33
N GLY A 212 -6.12 13.17 -13.40
CA GLY A 212 -5.51 11.88 -13.09
C GLY A 212 -6.52 10.90 -12.47
N VAL A 213 -6.02 9.88 -11.77
CA VAL A 213 -6.88 8.96 -11.00
C VAL A 213 -7.58 9.75 -9.90
N SER A 214 -8.89 9.86 -10.03
CA SER A 214 -9.71 10.65 -9.12
C SER A 214 -9.96 9.91 -7.81
N GLN A 215 -10.00 10.66 -6.69
CA GLN A 215 -10.30 10.08 -5.39
C GLN A 215 -11.80 9.75 -5.20
N ASN A 216 -12.65 10.35 -6.01
CA ASN A 216 -14.11 10.14 -5.96
C ASN A 216 -14.64 9.38 -7.19
N GLU A 217 -13.81 8.61 -7.87
CA GLU A 217 -14.21 7.75 -8.99
C GLU A 217 -13.66 6.34 -8.82
N LEU A 218 -14.48 5.33 -9.14
CA LEU A 218 -14.03 3.98 -9.48
C LEU A 218 -14.14 3.82 -10.99
N VAL A 219 -13.02 3.49 -11.64
CA VAL A 219 -12.97 3.30 -13.09
C VAL A 219 -12.61 1.86 -13.40
N TYR A 220 -13.34 1.24 -14.32
CA TYR A 220 -13.03 -0.08 -14.82
C TYR A 220 -13.17 -0.11 -16.36
N TYR A 221 -12.23 -0.82 -16.98
CA TYR A 221 -12.09 -0.86 -18.42
C TYR A 221 -12.72 -2.13 -18.99
N THR A 222 -13.61 -1.97 -19.96
CA THR A 222 -14.27 -3.08 -20.63
C THR A 222 -14.43 -2.75 -22.11
N PRO A 223 -14.31 -3.74 -23.01
CA PRO A 223 -14.49 -3.52 -24.45
C PRO A 223 -15.93 -3.11 -24.82
N TYR A 224 -16.89 -3.28 -23.92
CA TYR A 224 -18.31 -3.07 -24.13
C TYR A 224 -18.88 -2.05 -23.14
N ALA A 225 -20.03 -1.45 -23.48
CA ALA A 225 -20.74 -0.51 -22.60
C ALA A 225 -21.52 -1.19 -21.44
N THR A 226 -21.09 -2.39 -21.04
CA THR A 226 -21.73 -3.14 -19.95
C THR A 226 -21.33 -2.57 -18.60
N ARG A 227 -22.31 -2.15 -17.82
CA ARG A 227 -22.11 -1.68 -16.45
C ARG A 227 -22.15 -2.85 -15.46
N VAL A 228 -21.48 -2.68 -14.31
CA VAL A 228 -21.65 -3.61 -13.19
C VAL A 228 -23.00 -3.34 -12.52
N ASP A 229 -23.64 -4.40 -12.06
CA ASP A 229 -24.78 -4.32 -11.17
C ASP A 229 -24.30 -3.98 -9.76
N ILE A 230 -24.89 -2.95 -9.16
CA ILE A 230 -24.52 -2.54 -7.81
C ILE A 230 -25.28 -3.41 -6.83
N PRO A 231 -24.60 -4.19 -5.95
CA PRO A 231 -25.26 -5.02 -4.97
C PRO A 231 -26.19 -4.20 -4.06
N GLU A 232 -27.33 -4.79 -3.69
CA GLU A 232 -28.24 -4.14 -2.76
C GLU A 232 -27.54 -3.85 -1.42
N GLY A 233 -27.65 -2.61 -0.95
CA GLY A 233 -26.99 -2.18 0.29
C GLY A 233 -25.50 -1.89 0.18
N ALA A 234 -24.92 -1.90 -1.03
CA ALA A 234 -23.52 -1.57 -1.27
C ALA A 234 -23.13 -0.22 -0.67
N LYS A 235 -22.02 -0.18 0.10
CA LYS A 235 -21.53 1.01 0.77
C LYS A 235 -20.17 1.38 0.22
N PHE A 236 -20.05 2.54 -0.39
CA PHE A 236 -18.78 3.07 -0.95
C PHE A 236 -18.10 4.07 0.00
N GLY A 237 -18.76 4.45 1.11
CA GLY A 237 -18.35 5.59 1.94
C GLY A 237 -18.77 6.94 1.36
N ALA A 238 -19.38 6.95 0.19
CA ALA A 238 -19.88 8.10 -0.55
C ALA A 238 -21.13 7.71 -1.35
N SER A 239 -21.93 8.70 -1.79
CA SER A 239 -23.13 8.46 -2.60
C SER A 239 -22.78 8.44 -4.08
N LEU A 240 -23.25 7.44 -4.82
CA LEU A 240 -23.06 7.38 -6.26
C LEU A 240 -23.90 8.46 -6.95
N VAL A 241 -23.25 9.34 -7.70
CA VAL A 241 -23.90 10.42 -8.45
C VAL A 241 -24.15 10.02 -9.89
N ALA A 242 -23.17 9.33 -10.50
CA ALA A 242 -23.26 8.91 -11.90
C ALA A 242 -22.50 7.62 -12.14
N HIS A 243 -23.03 6.80 -13.08
CA HIS A 243 -22.34 5.64 -13.62
C HIS A 243 -22.39 5.73 -15.14
N ILE A 244 -21.24 6.09 -15.76
CA ILE A 244 -21.17 6.54 -17.15
C ILE A 244 -20.18 5.66 -17.91
N TYR A 245 -20.55 5.22 -19.12
CA TYR A 245 -19.62 4.64 -20.05
C TYR A 245 -19.01 5.74 -20.95
N ASP A 246 -17.68 5.81 -20.97
CA ASP A 246 -16.92 6.65 -21.88
C ASP A 246 -16.45 5.81 -23.10
N PRO A 247 -17.06 5.97 -24.28
CA PRO A 247 -16.70 5.19 -25.46
C PRO A 247 -15.31 5.53 -26.02
N LYS A 248 -14.78 6.72 -25.71
CA LYS A 248 -13.46 7.15 -26.18
C LYS A 248 -12.35 6.43 -25.41
N SER A 249 -12.48 6.34 -24.11
CA SER A 249 -11.52 5.64 -23.22
C SER A 249 -11.87 4.15 -23.03
N ARG A 250 -13.02 3.69 -23.51
CA ARG A 250 -13.56 2.33 -23.31
C ARG A 250 -13.60 1.94 -21.83
N CYS A 251 -14.05 2.84 -20.98
CA CYS A 251 -14.16 2.60 -19.55
C CYS A 251 -15.54 3.00 -19.02
N ASN A 252 -15.92 2.36 -17.93
CA ASN A 252 -17.03 2.79 -17.09
C ASN A 252 -16.48 3.57 -15.92
N ARG A 253 -17.13 4.70 -15.61
CA ARG A 253 -16.80 5.57 -14.48
C ARG A 253 -17.97 5.62 -13.51
N MET A 254 -17.72 5.19 -12.29
CA MET A 254 -18.62 5.38 -11.15
C MET A 254 -18.16 6.62 -10.41
N ILE A 255 -18.95 7.70 -10.42
CA ILE A 255 -18.59 9.01 -9.87
C ILE A 255 -19.41 9.25 -8.62
N PHE A 256 -18.74 9.66 -7.56
CA PHE A 256 -19.33 9.81 -6.22
C PHE A 256 -19.26 11.28 -5.76
N ASP A 257 -20.11 11.65 -4.82
CA ASP A 257 -20.16 12.99 -4.21
C ASP A 257 -18.93 13.29 -3.33
N HIS A 258 -18.28 12.26 -2.79
CA HIS A 258 -17.08 12.34 -1.95
C HIS A 258 -16.08 11.24 -2.32
N ASN A 259 -14.94 11.19 -1.61
CA ASN A 259 -13.93 10.16 -1.79
C ASN A 259 -14.49 8.75 -1.56
N VAL A 260 -14.10 7.81 -2.43
CA VAL A 260 -14.48 6.41 -2.32
C VAL A 260 -13.59 5.75 -1.28
N LEU A 261 -14.15 5.34 -0.16
CA LEU A 261 -13.40 4.72 0.93
C LEU A 261 -13.52 3.19 0.95
N ASN A 262 -14.52 2.63 0.27
CA ASN A 262 -14.80 1.21 0.29
C ASN A 262 -15.15 0.67 -1.10
N ILE A 263 -14.66 -0.52 -1.42
CA ILE A 263 -15.10 -1.33 -2.56
C ILE A 263 -16.01 -2.44 -2.00
N PRO A 264 -17.32 -2.39 -2.26
CA PRO A 264 -18.28 -3.32 -1.69
C PRO A 264 -18.05 -4.77 -2.11
N ALA A 265 -18.56 -5.69 -1.27
CA ALA A 265 -18.48 -7.10 -1.53
C ALA A 265 -19.12 -7.47 -2.88
N TYR A 266 -18.42 -8.34 -3.63
CA TYR A 266 -18.84 -8.88 -4.93
C TYR A 266 -19.18 -7.84 -6.00
N LEU A 267 -18.77 -6.56 -5.85
CA LEU A 267 -19.10 -5.47 -6.79
C LEU A 267 -18.74 -5.81 -8.24
N PHE A 268 -17.57 -6.40 -8.46
CA PHE A 268 -17.08 -6.78 -9.77
C PHE A 268 -17.07 -8.30 -9.99
N ALA A 269 -17.72 -9.08 -9.12
CA ALA A 269 -17.63 -10.52 -9.16
C ALA A 269 -18.11 -11.10 -10.52
N ASN A 270 -17.35 -12.08 -11.04
CA ASN A 270 -17.62 -12.80 -12.30
C ASN A 270 -17.68 -11.89 -13.55
N ARG A 271 -16.98 -10.76 -13.52
CA ARG A 271 -16.87 -9.85 -14.67
C ARG A 271 -15.58 -10.17 -15.46
N ASP A 272 -15.65 -11.18 -16.31
CA ASP A 272 -14.56 -11.64 -17.18
C ASP A 272 -14.25 -10.68 -18.34
N ASP A 273 -15.16 -9.74 -18.62
CA ASP A 273 -15.02 -8.70 -19.63
C ASP A 273 -14.21 -7.47 -19.13
N ILE A 274 -13.94 -7.35 -17.84
CA ILE A 274 -13.13 -6.24 -17.31
C ILE A 274 -11.65 -6.56 -17.51
N VAL A 275 -10.93 -5.63 -18.12
CA VAL A 275 -9.51 -5.80 -18.48
C VAL A 275 -8.56 -4.97 -17.62
N ASN A 276 -9.05 -3.95 -16.91
CA ASN A 276 -8.26 -3.12 -15.99
C ASN A 276 -9.14 -2.34 -15.02
N PHE A 277 -8.55 -1.87 -13.93
CA PHE A 277 -9.17 -1.03 -12.90
C PHE A 277 -8.27 0.15 -12.54
N ASP A 278 -8.87 1.35 -12.39
CA ASP A 278 -8.26 2.48 -11.69
C ASP A 278 -8.94 2.61 -10.32
N ILE A 279 -8.26 2.14 -9.28
CA ILE A 279 -8.74 2.17 -7.90
C ILE A 279 -8.13 3.39 -7.21
N PRO A 280 -8.93 4.31 -6.63
CA PRO A 280 -8.41 5.49 -5.96
C PRO A 280 -7.56 5.12 -4.74
N ALA A 281 -6.48 5.89 -4.52
CA ALA A 281 -5.57 5.66 -3.40
C ALA A 281 -6.23 5.87 -2.02
N CYS A 282 -7.35 6.59 -1.95
CA CYS A 282 -8.11 6.84 -0.72
C CYS A 282 -8.94 5.63 -0.23
N VAL A 283 -9.05 4.55 -1.02
CA VAL A 283 -9.78 3.36 -0.61
C VAL A 283 -9.09 2.73 0.62
N GLU A 284 -9.88 2.56 1.67
CA GLU A 284 -9.45 2.01 2.96
C GLU A 284 -9.88 0.55 3.17
N GLN A 285 -10.90 0.12 2.44
CA GLN A 285 -11.45 -1.23 2.56
C GLN A 285 -11.81 -1.82 1.21
N ILE A 286 -11.49 -3.10 1.02
CA ILE A 286 -11.97 -3.94 -0.07
C ILE A 286 -12.68 -5.12 0.59
N GLU A 287 -13.97 -5.26 0.32
CA GLU A 287 -14.81 -6.29 0.96
C GLU A 287 -14.73 -7.64 0.24
N ASP A 288 -15.40 -8.65 0.80
CA ASP A 288 -15.35 -10.04 0.36
C ASP A 288 -15.66 -10.21 -1.12
N GLY A 289 -14.84 -10.98 -1.83
CA GLY A 289 -15.05 -11.34 -3.23
C GLY A 289 -15.15 -10.17 -4.21
N ALA A 290 -14.72 -8.97 -3.84
CA ALA A 290 -14.95 -7.74 -4.63
C ALA A 290 -14.53 -7.85 -6.09
N PHE A 291 -13.47 -8.60 -6.39
CA PHE A 291 -12.95 -8.88 -7.74
C PHE A 291 -12.95 -10.37 -8.11
N SER A 292 -13.64 -11.21 -7.33
CA SER A 292 -13.70 -12.65 -7.60
C SER A 292 -14.18 -12.93 -9.02
N GLY A 293 -13.46 -13.77 -9.77
CA GLY A 293 -13.82 -14.12 -11.15
C GLY A 293 -13.54 -13.06 -12.22
N CYS A 294 -12.79 -11.98 -11.91
CA CYS A 294 -12.36 -11.00 -12.90
C CYS A 294 -11.18 -11.53 -13.74
N VAL A 295 -11.35 -12.63 -14.44
CA VAL A 295 -10.29 -13.35 -15.16
C VAL A 295 -9.77 -12.64 -16.41
N GLY A 296 -10.48 -11.62 -16.91
CA GLY A 296 -10.04 -10.77 -18.01
C GLY A 296 -8.99 -9.73 -17.61
N CYS A 297 -8.88 -9.43 -16.32
CA CYS A 297 -7.91 -8.50 -15.78
C CYS A 297 -6.67 -9.28 -15.30
N ASN A 298 -5.49 -8.85 -15.71
CA ASN A 298 -4.22 -9.46 -15.33
C ASN A 298 -3.32 -8.52 -14.51
N GLU A 299 -3.82 -7.35 -14.12
CA GLU A 299 -3.13 -6.38 -13.28
C GLU A 299 -4.07 -5.86 -12.19
N PHE A 300 -3.76 -6.12 -10.93
CA PHE A 300 -4.53 -5.67 -9.77
C PHE A 300 -3.69 -4.87 -8.81
N GLN A 301 -4.33 -3.96 -8.07
CA GLN A 301 -3.65 -3.09 -7.12
C GLN A 301 -4.37 -3.08 -5.77
N ILE A 302 -3.59 -3.21 -4.69
CA ILE A 302 -4.02 -2.86 -3.34
C ILE A 302 -3.70 -1.37 -3.13
N PRO A 303 -4.70 -0.52 -2.82
CA PRO A 303 -4.53 0.91 -2.67
C PRO A 303 -3.60 1.31 -1.52
N ALA A 304 -3.05 2.55 -1.59
CA ALA A 304 -2.08 3.02 -0.61
C ALA A 304 -2.63 3.18 0.82
N ASN A 305 -3.92 3.50 0.96
CA ASN A 305 -4.55 3.75 2.27
C ASN A 305 -5.33 2.55 2.82
N ILE A 306 -5.10 1.36 2.28
CA ILE A 306 -5.83 0.16 2.71
C ILE A 306 -5.65 -0.11 4.20
N LYS A 307 -6.76 -0.42 4.88
CA LYS A 307 -6.82 -0.80 6.30
C LYS A 307 -7.40 -2.20 6.50
N ASN A 308 -8.34 -2.58 5.63
CA ASN A 308 -9.02 -3.87 5.73
C ASN A 308 -9.12 -4.54 4.36
N LEU A 309 -8.87 -5.85 4.35
CA LEU A 309 -9.05 -6.74 3.20
C LEU A 309 -10.03 -7.84 3.61
N GLY A 310 -11.11 -7.99 2.86
CA GLY A 310 -12.09 -9.06 3.01
C GLY A 310 -11.57 -10.42 2.56
N SER A 311 -12.43 -11.41 2.58
CA SER A 311 -12.13 -12.78 2.18
C SER A 311 -12.15 -12.94 0.65
N ASN A 312 -11.36 -13.85 0.09
CA ASN A 312 -11.39 -14.29 -1.31
C ASN A 312 -11.58 -13.16 -2.35
N ILE A 313 -10.98 -12.01 -2.08
CA ILE A 313 -11.14 -10.80 -2.91
C ILE A 313 -10.86 -11.07 -4.40
N PHE A 314 -9.82 -11.87 -4.68
CA PHE A 314 -9.29 -12.14 -6.02
C PHE A 314 -9.46 -13.60 -6.44
N GLU A 315 -10.44 -14.32 -5.91
CA GLU A 315 -10.66 -15.70 -6.28
C GLU A 315 -10.75 -15.89 -7.81
N GLY A 316 -9.93 -16.81 -8.36
CA GLY A 316 -9.85 -17.07 -9.80
C GLY A 316 -9.03 -16.06 -10.61
N CYS A 317 -8.57 -14.96 -10.02
CA CYS A 317 -7.72 -13.96 -10.69
C CYS A 317 -6.26 -14.41 -10.80
N SER A 318 -5.53 -13.85 -11.76
CA SER A 318 -4.12 -14.17 -12.06
C SER A 318 -3.35 -12.95 -12.56
N GLY A 319 -2.05 -13.12 -12.83
CA GLY A 319 -1.19 -12.09 -13.41
C GLY A 319 -0.36 -11.34 -12.37
N THR A 320 -0.39 -10.01 -12.39
CA THR A 320 0.43 -9.15 -11.52
C THR A 320 -0.41 -8.52 -10.41
N LEU A 321 0.08 -8.60 -9.17
CA LEU A 321 -0.50 -7.93 -8.02
C LEU A 321 0.45 -6.86 -7.48
N THR A 322 0.03 -5.60 -7.44
CA THR A 322 0.80 -4.48 -6.90
C THR A 322 0.25 -4.06 -5.53
N ILE A 323 1.11 -4.02 -4.53
CA ILE A 323 0.77 -3.63 -3.16
C ILE A 323 1.28 -2.20 -2.92
N ASN A 324 0.40 -1.22 -2.92
CA ASN A 324 0.75 0.19 -2.67
C ASN A 324 0.52 0.62 -1.21
N GLY A 325 -0.27 -0.12 -0.45
CA GLY A 325 -0.58 0.14 0.95
C GLY A 325 -0.04 -0.94 1.89
N VAL A 326 -0.06 -0.64 3.18
CA VAL A 326 0.32 -1.61 4.22
C VAL A 326 -0.78 -2.66 4.34
N THR A 327 -0.49 -3.91 4.00
CA THR A 327 -1.48 -4.99 4.19
C THR A 327 -1.67 -5.29 5.68
N PRO A 328 -2.90 -5.61 6.13
CA PRO A 328 -3.14 -6.03 7.50
C PRO A 328 -2.43 -7.35 7.83
N ASP A 329 -2.17 -7.56 9.13
CA ASP A 329 -1.70 -8.85 9.64
C ASP A 329 -2.81 -9.90 9.50
N THR A 330 -2.43 -11.11 9.12
CA THR A 330 -3.31 -12.27 9.11
C THR A 330 -2.60 -13.50 9.67
N SER A 331 -3.32 -14.35 10.37
CA SER A 331 -2.88 -15.67 10.78
C SER A 331 -3.35 -16.79 9.84
N LEU A 332 -4.15 -16.41 8.82
CA LEU A 332 -4.71 -17.35 7.85
C LEU A 332 -3.66 -17.68 6.78
N SER A 333 -3.73 -18.90 6.29
CA SER A 333 -3.02 -19.34 5.09
C SER A 333 -3.78 -18.93 3.84
N THR A 334 -3.10 -18.68 2.73
CA THR A 334 -3.75 -18.42 1.43
C THR A 334 -4.61 -19.59 0.92
N THR A 335 -4.52 -20.75 1.57
CA THR A 335 -5.41 -21.92 1.33
C THR A 335 -6.73 -21.86 2.11
N ASP A 336 -6.86 -20.92 3.05
CA ASP A 336 -8.07 -20.74 3.84
C ASP A 336 -9.06 -19.86 3.06
N THR A 337 -10.33 -20.26 3.02
CA THR A 337 -11.39 -19.54 2.26
C THR A 337 -11.63 -18.12 2.75
N GLU A 338 -11.21 -17.81 3.97
CA GLU A 338 -11.31 -16.47 4.56
C GLU A 338 -10.10 -15.59 4.25
N HIS A 339 -9.06 -16.13 3.59
CA HIS A 339 -7.90 -15.34 3.21
C HIS A 339 -8.20 -14.51 1.95
N TRP A 340 -7.71 -13.26 1.91
CA TRP A 340 -7.95 -12.34 0.79
C TRP A 340 -7.36 -12.79 -0.56
N LEU A 341 -6.32 -13.65 -0.57
CA LEU A 341 -5.72 -14.29 -1.77
C LEU A 341 -6.22 -15.71 -2.03
N TYR A 342 -7.24 -16.18 -1.31
CA TYR A 342 -7.76 -17.53 -1.51
C TYR A 342 -8.03 -17.79 -3.01
N ASN A 343 -7.55 -18.95 -3.50
CA ASN A 343 -7.77 -19.43 -4.86
C ASN A 343 -7.40 -18.46 -5.98
N SER A 344 -6.51 -17.49 -5.72
CA SER A 344 -5.91 -16.64 -6.75
C SER A 344 -4.58 -17.23 -7.23
N THR A 345 -4.07 -16.78 -8.41
CA THR A 345 -2.85 -17.33 -9.03
C THR A 345 -1.95 -16.24 -9.60
N PHE A 346 -1.69 -15.18 -8.82
CA PHE A 346 -0.71 -14.14 -9.20
C PHE A 346 0.69 -14.71 -9.20
N ASP A 347 1.36 -14.68 -10.34
CA ASP A 347 2.74 -15.15 -10.50
C ASP A 347 3.77 -14.06 -10.21
N THR A 348 3.36 -12.80 -10.29
CA THR A 348 4.20 -11.62 -10.08
C THR A 348 3.59 -10.72 -9.00
N VAL A 349 4.40 -10.37 -8.00
CA VAL A 349 4.00 -9.46 -6.91
C VAL A 349 4.96 -8.28 -6.84
N ILE A 350 4.41 -7.06 -6.87
CA ILE A 350 5.17 -5.80 -6.73
C ILE A 350 4.81 -5.18 -5.38
N ILE A 351 5.79 -4.93 -4.54
CA ILE A 351 5.64 -4.46 -3.18
C ILE A 351 6.19 -3.04 -3.07
N ASN A 352 5.30 -2.07 -2.97
CA ASN A 352 5.63 -0.65 -2.86
C ASN A 352 5.48 -0.13 -1.42
N SER A 353 5.01 -0.96 -0.48
CA SER A 353 4.77 -0.60 0.92
C SER A 353 5.10 -1.77 1.85
N ASN A 354 5.01 -1.56 3.16
CA ASN A 354 5.21 -2.61 4.14
C ASN A 354 4.12 -3.69 4.04
N ILE A 355 4.49 -4.92 4.35
CA ILE A 355 3.59 -6.08 4.29
C ILE A 355 3.33 -6.61 5.68
N GLY A 356 2.06 -6.91 5.99
CA GLY A 356 1.64 -7.53 7.23
C GLY A 356 2.06 -8.99 7.37
N SER A 357 1.92 -9.51 8.59
CA SER A 357 2.22 -10.92 8.89
C SER A 357 1.31 -11.85 8.09
N GLY A 358 1.85 -12.96 7.60
CA GLY A 358 1.10 -14.01 6.92
C GLY A 358 0.56 -13.68 5.53
N ALA A 359 0.77 -12.47 5.00
CA ALA A 359 0.08 -11.96 3.80
C ALA A 359 0.14 -12.88 2.56
N PHE A 360 1.23 -13.63 2.36
CA PHE A 360 1.42 -14.62 1.29
C PHE A 360 1.73 -16.03 1.84
N CYS A 361 1.38 -16.33 3.10
CA CYS A 361 1.66 -17.63 3.70
C CYS A 361 1.04 -18.77 2.88
N ASN A 362 1.86 -19.76 2.47
CA ASN A 362 1.51 -20.88 1.57
C ASN A 362 1.09 -20.46 0.14
N TYR A 363 1.43 -19.26 -0.31
CA TYR A 363 1.08 -18.81 -1.65
C TYR A 363 2.06 -19.36 -2.69
N THR A 364 1.70 -20.50 -3.28
CA THR A 364 2.56 -21.25 -4.20
C THR A 364 2.52 -20.74 -5.65
N ALA A 365 1.59 -19.83 -5.99
CA ALA A 365 1.50 -19.29 -7.34
C ALA A 365 2.64 -18.29 -7.65
N VAL A 366 3.12 -17.54 -6.66
CA VAL A 366 4.11 -16.50 -6.86
C VAL A 366 5.48 -17.06 -7.27
N THR A 367 6.03 -16.53 -8.35
CA THR A 367 7.36 -16.86 -8.88
C THR A 367 8.32 -15.67 -8.85
N ASN A 368 7.78 -14.44 -8.95
CA ASN A 368 8.55 -13.20 -9.02
C ASN A 368 8.05 -12.20 -7.97
N VAL A 369 8.98 -11.66 -7.18
CA VAL A 369 8.66 -10.63 -6.17
C VAL A 369 9.58 -9.43 -6.39
N THR A 370 9.02 -8.23 -6.50
CA THR A 370 9.78 -6.98 -6.65
C THR A 370 9.50 -6.06 -5.46
N PHE A 371 10.55 -5.55 -4.82
CA PHE A 371 10.48 -4.59 -3.73
C PHE A 371 10.92 -3.21 -4.23
N ALA A 372 10.06 -2.21 -4.08
CA ALA A 372 10.39 -0.82 -4.37
C ALA A 372 11.16 -0.17 -3.20
N ASN A 373 11.77 0.98 -3.48
CA ASN A 373 12.35 1.84 -2.45
C ASN A 373 11.27 2.29 -1.44
N GLY A 374 11.65 2.35 -0.15
CA GLY A 374 10.75 2.76 0.92
C GLY A 374 10.06 1.61 1.66
N VAL A 375 10.15 0.38 1.18
CA VAL A 375 9.77 -0.79 1.96
C VAL A 375 10.78 -0.98 3.09
N THR A 376 10.30 -0.99 4.33
CA THR A 376 11.19 -1.08 5.52
C THR A 376 10.87 -2.26 6.43
N SER A 377 9.69 -2.89 6.28
CA SER A 377 9.23 -3.96 7.16
C SER A 377 8.33 -4.96 6.43
N ILE A 378 8.61 -6.23 6.63
CA ILE A 378 7.79 -7.37 6.19
C ILE A 378 7.44 -8.18 7.44
N GLY A 379 6.15 -8.40 7.67
CA GLY A 379 5.63 -9.08 8.86
C GLY A 379 6.04 -10.56 8.95
N ASN A 380 5.85 -11.16 10.13
CA ASN A 380 6.19 -12.56 10.36
C ASN A 380 5.49 -13.48 9.35
N ASP A 381 6.19 -14.51 8.88
CA ASP A 381 5.64 -15.55 7.99
C ASP A 381 5.02 -15.03 6.68
N ALA A 382 5.30 -13.79 6.30
CA ALA A 382 4.67 -13.16 5.12
C ALA A 382 4.88 -13.98 3.84
N PHE A 383 6.04 -14.65 3.66
CA PHE A 383 6.33 -15.54 2.53
C PHE A 383 6.58 -16.98 2.96
N ALA A 384 6.07 -17.37 4.13
CA ALA A 384 6.23 -18.75 4.61
C ALA A 384 5.65 -19.75 3.60
N ALA A 385 6.44 -20.81 3.28
CA ALA A 385 6.07 -21.85 2.32
C ALA A 385 5.77 -21.38 0.88
N CYS A 386 6.20 -20.19 0.46
CA CYS A 386 6.19 -19.76 -0.95
C CYS A 386 7.31 -20.46 -1.74
N GLN A 387 7.14 -21.73 -2.05
CA GLN A 387 8.22 -22.60 -2.56
C GLN A 387 8.61 -22.34 -4.02
N ASN A 388 7.78 -21.64 -4.79
CA ASN A 388 7.97 -21.46 -6.23
C ASN A 388 8.62 -20.12 -6.60
N ILE A 389 9.00 -19.29 -5.61
CA ILE A 389 9.72 -18.03 -5.88
C ILE A 389 11.07 -18.35 -6.48
N THR A 390 11.32 -17.89 -7.71
CA THR A 390 12.58 -18.06 -8.44
C THR A 390 13.39 -16.78 -8.50
N GLU A 391 12.72 -15.63 -8.40
CA GLU A 391 13.35 -14.33 -8.54
C GLU A 391 12.79 -13.32 -7.53
N VAL A 392 13.70 -12.66 -6.84
CA VAL A 392 13.42 -11.49 -6.00
C VAL A 392 14.19 -10.31 -6.57
N ARG A 393 13.55 -9.17 -6.77
CA ARG A 393 14.16 -7.93 -7.25
C ARG A 393 14.08 -6.84 -6.18
N ALA A 394 15.13 -6.03 -6.10
CA ALA A 394 15.12 -4.78 -5.36
C ALA A 394 15.80 -3.68 -6.20
N GLU A 395 15.47 -2.43 -5.94
CA GLU A 395 16.02 -1.31 -6.70
C GLU A 395 17.51 -1.08 -6.42
N SER A 396 17.92 -1.31 -5.15
CA SER A 396 19.33 -1.21 -4.76
C SER A 396 19.65 -2.16 -3.63
N ILE A 397 20.95 -2.40 -3.39
CA ILE A 397 21.39 -3.19 -2.24
C ILE A 397 21.11 -2.46 -0.93
N ASP A 398 21.16 -1.12 -0.93
CA ASP A 398 20.88 -0.29 0.23
C ASP A 398 19.40 -0.40 0.63
N ALA A 399 18.49 -0.31 -0.35
CA ALA A 399 17.05 -0.54 -0.14
C ALA A 399 16.79 -1.94 0.44
N TRP A 400 17.42 -2.98 -0.13
CA TRP A 400 17.29 -4.36 0.36
C TRP A 400 17.80 -4.53 1.80
N CYS A 401 18.97 -4.00 2.11
CA CYS A 401 19.53 -4.02 3.48
C CYS A 401 18.70 -3.24 4.48
N GLY A 402 17.92 -2.27 4.01
CA GLY A 402 16.97 -1.48 4.79
C GLY A 402 15.67 -2.20 5.14
N ILE A 403 15.39 -3.39 4.58
CA ILE A 403 14.18 -4.16 4.87
C ILE A 403 14.42 -5.08 6.08
N GLY A 404 13.62 -4.89 7.13
CA GLY A 404 13.55 -5.80 8.27
C GLY A 404 12.46 -6.86 8.05
N PHE A 405 12.83 -8.13 8.04
CA PHE A 405 11.89 -9.24 7.99
C PHE A 405 11.60 -9.74 9.41
N GLY A 406 10.33 -9.90 9.76
CA GLY A 406 9.88 -10.24 11.12
C GLY A 406 10.48 -11.57 11.64
N ASN A 407 10.56 -12.57 10.79
CA ASN A 407 11.28 -13.81 11.04
C ASN A 407 11.93 -14.33 9.74
N SER A 408 12.62 -15.48 9.79
CA SER A 408 13.29 -16.05 8.62
C SER A 408 12.34 -16.42 7.49
N THR A 409 11.15 -16.91 7.79
CA THR A 409 10.11 -17.32 6.83
C THR A 409 9.33 -16.13 6.24
N ALA A 410 9.50 -14.95 6.81
CA ALA A 410 9.03 -13.71 6.21
C ALA A 410 9.83 -13.29 4.97
N ASN A 411 11.08 -13.78 4.85
CA ASN A 411 11.97 -13.44 3.73
C ASN A 411 11.75 -14.40 2.56
N PRO A 412 11.41 -13.90 1.35
CA PRO A 412 11.24 -14.77 0.18
C PRO A 412 12.53 -15.52 -0.24
N LEU A 413 13.72 -15.04 0.18
CA LEU A 413 15.00 -15.73 -0.07
C LEU A 413 15.18 -16.98 0.77
N PHE A 414 14.41 -17.16 1.85
CA PHE A 414 14.61 -18.24 2.83
C PHE A 414 14.46 -19.65 2.23
N ASN A 415 13.68 -19.80 1.19
CA ASN A 415 13.48 -21.10 0.52
C ASN A 415 14.72 -21.59 -0.28
N GLY A 416 15.77 -20.75 -0.38
CA GLY A 416 17.12 -21.14 -0.81
C GLY A 416 17.34 -21.38 -2.30
N THR A 417 16.30 -21.30 -3.14
CA THR A 417 16.37 -21.59 -4.58
C THR A 417 16.24 -20.33 -5.45
N CYS A 418 15.81 -19.20 -4.89
CA CYS A 418 15.61 -17.96 -5.62
C CYS A 418 16.87 -17.10 -5.73
N ALA A 419 16.90 -16.23 -6.75
CA ALA A 419 17.96 -15.26 -6.96
C ALA A 419 17.50 -13.86 -6.53
N LEU A 420 18.27 -13.20 -5.66
CA LEU A 420 18.14 -11.75 -5.45
C LEU A 420 18.82 -11.02 -6.60
N LYS A 421 18.07 -10.17 -7.31
CA LYS A 421 18.61 -9.37 -8.43
C LYS A 421 18.51 -7.89 -8.15
N ILE A 422 19.59 -7.18 -8.47
CA ILE A 422 19.67 -5.73 -8.48
C ILE A 422 20.28 -5.34 -9.84
N ASP A 423 19.63 -4.41 -10.55
CA ASP A 423 19.99 -4.06 -11.93
C ASP A 423 20.14 -5.28 -12.86
N GLY A 424 19.27 -6.26 -12.68
CA GLY A 424 19.26 -7.51 -13.46
C GLY A 424 20.39 -8.50 -13.12
N LYS A 425 21.28 -8.18 -12.18
CA LYS A 425 22.40 -9.04 -11.78
C LYS A 425 22.08 -9.78 -10.49
N THR A 426 22.34 -11.08 -10.47
CA THR A 426 22.23 -11.88 -9.24
C THR A 426 23.31 -11.46 -8.23
N ILE A 427 22.88 -11.21 -6.99
CA ILE A 427 23.78 -10.84 -5.90
C ILE A 427 24.39 -12.09 -5.30
N THR A 428 25.68 -12.27 -5.50
CA THR A 428 26.51 -13.33 -4.91
C THR A 428 27.54 -12.77 -3.93
N GLU A 429 27.72 -11.46 -3.93
CA GLU A 429 28.64 -10.72 -3.07
C GLU A 429 27.91 -9.51 -2.50
N LEU A 430 28.14 -9.23 -1.21
CA LEU A 430 27.68 -8.04 -0.53
C LEU A 430 28.90 -7.24 -0.08
N THR A 431 29.00 -5.99 -0.51
CA THR A 431 29.88 -5.00 0.11
C THR A 431 28.98 -3.85 0.56
N THR A 432 28.93 -3.58 1.87
CA THR A 432 28.13 -2.47 2.38
C THR A 432 28.73 -1.15 1.95
N THR A 433 27.87 -0.18 1.60
CA THR A 433 28.25 1.19 1.19
C THR A 433 28.14 2.15 2.38
N ALA A 434 28.54 3.40 2.21
CA ALA A 434 28.39 4.44 3.24
C ALA A 434 26.92 4.71 3.59
N ASP A 435 25.99 4.36 2.69
CA ASP A 435 24.54 4.54 2.90
C ASP A 435 23.90 3.41 3.73
N ILE A 436 24.63 2.27 3.89
CA ILE A 436 24.15 1.12 4.66
C ILE A 436 24.64 1.21 6.12
N ALA A 437 23.99 2.01 6.93
CA ALA A 437 24.29 2.09 8.38
C ALA A 437 23.95 0.78 9.13
N ALA A 438 23.03 -0.04 8.63
CA ALA A 438 22.65 -1.30 9.22
C ALA A 438 22.18 -2.32 8.16
N VAL A 439 22.56 -3.59 8.32
CA VAL A 439 21.90 -4.74 7.67
C VAL A 439 20.81 -5.21 8.62
N ARG A 440 19.55 -5.11 8.21
CA ARG A 440 18.40 -5.33 9.10
C ARG A 440 18.13 -6.83 9.39
N THR A 441 17.13 -7.08 10.20
CA THR A 441 16.75 -8.41 10.69
C THR A 441 16.36 -9.33 9.53
N ASN A 442 16.93 -10.55 9.50
CA ASN A 442 16.67 -11.62 8.54
C ASN A 442 16.87 -11.27 7.06
N THR A 443 17.59 -10.20 6.73
CA THR A 443 17.73 -9.66 5.36
C THR A 443 18.25 -10.67 4.34
N PHE A 444 19.25 -11.49 4.68
CA PHE A 444 19.79 -12.54 3.82
C PHE A 444 19.53 -13.97 4.37
N SER A 445 18.55 -14.10 5.25
CA SER A 445 18.20 -15.37 5.88
C SER A 445 17.94 -16.45 4.82
N GLY A 446 18.70 -17.54 4.87
CA GLY A 446 18.58 -18.69 3.96
C GLY A 446 19.13 -18.49 2.54
N TYR A 447 19.66 -17.31 2.21
CA TYR A 447 20.10 -17.01 0.85
C TYR A 447 21.43 -17.72 0.49
N LYS A 448 21.33 -18.84 -0.25
CA LYS A 448 22.46 -19.72 -0.58
C LYS A 448 23.38 -19.20 -1.69
N ALA A 449 22.92 -18.29 -2.53
CA ALA A 449 23.72 -17.72 -3.60
C ALA A 449 24.75 -16.71 -3.09
N LEU A 450 24.56 -16.09 -1.92
CA LEU A 450 25.53 -15.18 -1.32
C LEU A 450 26.76 -15.96 -0.88
N LYS A 451 27.95 -15.57 -1.35
CA LYS A 451 29.22 -16.23 -1.08
C LYS A 451 30.23 -15.35 -0.35
N ARG A 452 30.24 -14.04 -0.62
CA ARG A 452 31.17 -13.12 -0.02
C ARG A 452 30.45 -11.93 0.60
N VAL A 453 30.86 -11.56 1.80
CA VAL A 453 30.30 -10.41 2.52
C VAL A 453 31.46 -9.56 3.04
N THR A 454 31.40 -8.26 2.76
CA THR A 454 32.29 -7.25 3.33
C THR A 454 31.46 -6.17 4.01
N ILE A 455 31.57 -6.09 5.32
CA ILE A 455 30.97 -5.02 6.13
C ILE A 455 31.98 -3.92 6.29
N ASN A 456 31.70 -2.73 5.78
CA ASN A 456 32.60 -1.59 5.84
C ASN A 456 32.47 -0.80 7.17
N ASP A 457 33.28 0.27 7.31
CA ASP A 457 33.38 1.03 8.55
C ASP A 457 32.15 1.93 8.84
N ASP A 458 31.27 2.16 7.87
CA ASP A 458 30.05 2.97 8.03
C ASP A 458 28.86 2.13 8.57
N THR A 459 28.93 0.82 8.40
CA THR A 459 27.91 -0.10 8.91
C THR A 459 28.14 -0.40 10.39
N THR A 460 27.23 0.06 11.24
CA THR A 460 27.37 -0.03 12.71
C THR A 460 26.49 -1.12 13.35
N ALA A 461 25.52 -1.67 12.60
CA ALA A 461 24.61 -2.65 13.14
C ALA A 461 24.32 -3.81 12.17
N LEU A 462 24.22 -5.02 12.74
CA LEU A 462 23.75 -6.21 12.04
C LEU A 462 22.51 -6.77 12.79
N GLY A 463 21.41 -6.93 12.09
CA GLY A 463 20.15 -7.43 12.65
C GLY A 463 20.18 -8.92 12.99
N ALA A 464 19.32 -9.35 13.90
CA ALA A 464 19.15 -10.77 14.23
C ALA A 464 18.81 -11.57 12.98
N GLY A 465 19.44 -12.72 12.82
CA GLY A 465 19.22 -13.62 11.67
C GLY A 465 19.63 -13.02 10.30
N ALA A 466 20.32 -11.88 10.27
CA ALA A 466 20.67 -11.22 8.99
C ALA A 466 21.34 -12.18 8.01
N PHE A 467 22.15 -13.13 8.50
CA PHE A 467 22.83 -14.16 7.72
C PHE A 467 22.47 -15.60 8.19
N TYR A 468 21.29 -15.75 8.80
CA TYR A 468 20.80 -17.06 9.28
C TYR A 468 20.81 -18.08 8.15
N MET A 469 21.42 -19.25 8.39
CA MET A 469 21.53 -20.37 7.44
C MET A 469 22.22 -20.03 6.10
N CYS A 470 22.98 -18.95 6.00
CA CYS A 470 23.83 -18.70 4.83
C CYS A 470 24.98 -19.70 4.72
N ASP A 471 25.59 -19.79 3.52
CA ASP A 471 26.75 -20.66 3.23
C ASP A 471 27.80 -19.82 2.50
N LEU A 472 28.63 -19.13 3.30
CA LEU A 472 29.56 -18.10 2.83
C LEU A 472 31.00 -18.68 2.70
N GLU A 473 31.71 -18.25 1.66
CA GLU A 473 33.16 -18.52 1.51
C GLU A 473 33.94 -17.58 2.44
N THR A 474 33.60 -16.28 2.41
CA THR A 474 34.27 -15.26 3.23
C THR A 474 33.28 -14.29 3.83
N PHE A 475 33.62 -13.80 5.02
CA PHE A 475 32.94 -12.71 5.71
C PHE A 475 33.98 -11.78 6.32
N ASP A 476 34.06 -10.54 5.83
CA ASP A 476 34.94 -9.50 6.38
C ASP A 476 34.11 -8.55 7.24
N LEU A 477 34.35 -8.55 8.53
CA LEU A 477 33.61 -7.79 9.55
C LEU A 477 34.42 -6.58 10.00
N SER A 478 33.89 -5.37 9.81
CA SER A 478 34.50 -4.14 10.33
C SER A 478 34.41 -4.05 11.85
N GLY A 479 35.41 -3.46 12.47
CA GLY A 479 35.44 -3.08 13.89
C GLY A 479 34.41 -2.01 14.28
N SER A 480 33.85 -1.30 13.31
CA SER A 480 32.81 -0.28 13.53
C SER A 480 31.45 -0.86 13.95
N VAL A 481 31.24 -2.16 13.77
CA VAL A 481 30.00 -2.82 14.21
C VAL A 481 29.90 -2.79 15.72
N ILE A 482 28.95 -2.02 16.24
CA ILE A 482 28.70 -1.82 17.69
C ILE A 482 27.45 -2.50 18.19
N SER A 483 26.64 -3.08 17.29
CA SER A 483 25.40 -3.76 17.62
C SER A 483 25.19 -4.99 16.73
N MET A 484 24.94 -6.13 17.36
CA MET A 484 24.50 -7.36 16.69
C MET A 484 23.22 -7.84 17.31
N GLY A 485 22.16 -7.93 16.50
CA GLY A 485 20.83 -8.28 16.97
C GLY A 485 20.70 -9.73 17.42
N ILE A 486 19.86 -9.93 18.40
CA ILE A 486 19.45 -11.25 18.88
C ILE A 486 17.92 -11.26 18.95
N GLN A 487 17.30 -12.27 18.40
CA GLN A 487 15.86 -12.50 18.45
C GLN A 487 15.55 -13.76 19.21
N VAL A 488 14.58 -13.71 20.10
CA VAL A 488 14.09 -14.88 20.85
C VAL A 488 12.71 -15.21 20.30
N LEU A 489 12.63 -16.36 19.64
CA LEU A 489 11.40 -16.83 18.99
C LEU A 489 10.74 -17.88 19.89
N PRO A 490 9.48 -17.70 20.30
CA PRO A 490 8.72 -18.72 21.00
C PRO A 490 8.32 -19.81 20.00
N HIS A 491 8.49 -21.05 20.41
CA HIS A 491 7.98 -22.22 19.72
C HIS A 491 6.97 -22.92 20.62
N LYS A 492 5.71 -23.04 20.16
CA LYS A 492 4.64 -23.74 20.87
C LYS A 492 4.51 -25.17 20.35
N ASP A 493 4.60 -26.13 21.29
CA ASP A 493 4.26 -27.52 21.04
C ASP A 493 3.21 -27.93 22.10
N GLY A 494 1.94 -27.85 21.72
CA GLY A 494 0.83 -27.96 22.65
C GLY A 494 0.87 -26.82 23.69
N ASP A 495 0.85 -27.17 24.99
CA ASP A 495 0.96 -26.22 26.10
C ASP A 495 2.41 -25.85 26.44
N ASN A 496 3.40 -26.50 25.83
CA ASN A 496 4.81 -26.24 26.06
C ASN A 496 5.30 -25.11 25.16
N VAL A 497 5.86 -24.07 25.78
CA VAL A 497 6.54 -22.98 25.06
C VAL A 497 8.04 -23.14 25.22
N THR A 498 8.73 -23.44 24.13
CA THR A 498 10.19 -23.41 24.06
C THR A 498 10.63 -22.15 23.34
N TYR A 499 11.85 -21.70 23.61
CA TYR A 499 12.40 -20.48 23.01
C TYR A 499 13.64 -20.82 22.20
N THR A 500 13.69 -20.36 20.95
CA THR A 500 14.88 -20.44 20.11
C THR A 500 15.50 -19.06 19.97
N THR A 501 16.79 -18.97 20.30
CA THR A 501 17.56 -17.73 20.14
C THR A 501 18.19 -17.70 18.75
N VAL A 502 17.97 -16.63 17.99
CA VAL A 502 18.55 -16.42 16.66
C VAL A 502 19.43 -15.17 16.73
N GLY A 503 20.74 -15.35 16.65
CA GLY A 503 21.72 -14.29 16.45
C GLY A 503 21.98 -14.04 14.97
N VAL A 504 22.85 -13.08 14.69
CA VAL A 504 23.22 -12.67 13.30
C VAL A 504 23.67 -13.86 12.45
N PHE A 505 24.49 -14.76 13.00
CA PHE A 505 25.16 -15.87 12.31
C PHE A 505 24.62 -17.27 12.70
N THR A 506 23.49 -17.36 13.36
CA THR A 506 22.95 -18.66 13.78
C THR A 506 22.82 -19.60 12.58
N LYS A 507 23.41 -20.81 12.66
CA LYS A 507 23.47 -21.80 11.59
C LYS A 507 24.11 -21.29 10.29
N CYS A 508 24.84 -20.18 10.33
CA CYS A 508 25.60 -19.67 9.19
C CYS A 508 26.93 -20.42 9.07
N LYS A 509 27.24 -20.94 7.89
CA LYS A 509 28.53 -21.55 7.57
C LYS A 509 29.43 -20.53 6.91
N ILE A 510 30.64 -20.35 7.43
CA ILE A 510 31.61 -19.39 6.89
C ILE A 510 32.96 -20.12 6.67
N GLY A 511 33.50 -20.07 5.48
CA GLY A 511 34.86 -20.56 5.20
C GLY A 511 35.90 -19.80 6.00
N THR A 512 35.97 -18.47 5.80
CA THR A 512 36.85 -17.58 6.57
C THR A 512 36.08 -16.35 7.05
N LEU A 513 36.08 -16.12 8.37
CA LEU A 513 35.63 -14.88 8.99
C LEU A 513 36.85 -14.02 9.29
N THR A 514 36.95 -12.82 8.70
CA THR A 514 37.99 -11.82 9.01
C THR A 514 37.39 -10.74 9.90
N ILE A 515 37.99 -10.45 11.04
CA ILE A 515 37.65 -9.36 11.95
C ILE A 515 38.62 -8.21 11.72
N ASN A 516 38.12 -7.08 11.26
CA ASN A 516 38.89 -5.92 10.84
C ASN A 516 38.77 -4.74 11.81
N GLY A 517 39.17 -4.92 13.06
CA GLY A 517 39.20 -3.92 14.12
C GLY A 517 38.63 -4.44 15.44
N ASP A 518 38.68 -3.61 16.46
CA ASP A 518 38.31 -3.99 17.82
C ASP A 518 36.78 -4.00 17.99
N ILE A 519 36.18 -5.15 17.80
CA ILE A 519 34.73 -5.35 18.08
C ILE A 519 34.49 -5.12 19.57
N LYS A 520 33.55 -4.26 19.93
CA LYS A 520 33.25 -3.92 21.34
C LYS A 520 32.90 -5.17 22.16
N ALA A 521 33.39 -5.19 23.40
CA ALA A 521 33.04 -6.24 24.35
C ALA A 521 31.53 -6.26 24.60
N GLN A 522 30.94 -7.45 24.58
CA GLN A 522 29.57 -7.63 25.01
C GLN A 522 29.42 -7.47 26.55
N SER A 523 28.27 -6.96 26.97
CA SER A 523 27.91 -6.95 28.39
C SER A 523 27.77 -8.41 28.88
N THR A 524 28.57 -8.76 29.90
CA THR A 524 28.67 -10.10 30.46
C THR A 524 27.45 -10.45 31.30
N THR A 525 26.36 -10.85 30.70
CA THR A 525 25.39 -11.68 31.42
C THR A 525 25.74 -13.14 31.11
N GLY A 526 25.85 -14.00 32.11
CA GLY A 526 26.30 -15.41 31.95
C GLY A 526 25.40 -16.32 31.10
N ASP A 527 24.58 -15.74 30.24
CA ASP A 527 23.70 -16.44 29.30
C ASP A 527 24.37 -16.55 27.93
N SER A 528 24.98 -17.71 27.68
CA SER A 528 25.67 -18.02 26.40
C SER A 528 24.78 -17.86 25.17
N SER A 529 23.46 -17.96 25.31
CA SER A 529 22.52 -17.81 24.19
C SER A 529 22.47 -16.40 23.64
N LYS A 530 23.01 -15.42 24.39
CA LYS A 530 23.00 -13.99 24.04
C LYS A 530 24.33 -13.49 23.45
N HIS A 531 25.28 -14.39 23.18
CA HIS A 531 26.55 -13.98 22.59
C HIS A 531 26.40 -13.77 21.08
N TRP A 532 27.06 -12.74 20.55
CA TRP A 532 26.92 -12.27 19.15
C TRP A 532 27.21 -13.33 18.10
N PHE A 533 28.17 -14.22 18.37
CA PHE A 533 28.61 -15.29 17.45
C PHE A 533 28.05 -16.67 17.85
N THR A 534 27.06 -16.72 18.70
CA THR A 534 26.39 -17.98 19.06
C THR A 534 25.84 -18.69 17.84
N GLY A 535 26.21 -19.96 17.68
CA GLY A 535 25.79 -20.79 16.52
C GLY A 535 26.48 -20.47 15.19
N LEU A 536 27.56 -19.67 15.22
CA LEU A 536 28.44 -19.50 14.08
C LEU A 536 29.20 -20.81 13.78
N GLU A 537 29.15 -21.26 12.52
CA GLU A 537 29.93 -22.39 12.02
C GLU A 537 31.02 -21.86 11.09
N ALA A 538 32.18 -21.47 11.64
CA ALA A 538 33.31 -21.00 10.85
C ALA A 538 34.40 -22.06 10.74
N LYS A 539 35.05 -22.20 9.57
CA LYS A 539 36.28 -23.04 9.48
C LYS A 539 37.45 -22.28 10.06
N LYS A 540 37.63 -21.01 9.68
CA LYS A 540 38.73 -20.19 10.10
C LYS A 540 38.28 -18.79 10.53
N ILE A 541 38.88 -18.28 11.62
CA ILE A 541 38.71 -16.90 12.06
C ILE A 541 40.07 -16.20 12.02
N VAL A 542 40.10 -15.01 11.43
CA VAL A 542 41.32 -14.20 11.26
C VAL A 542 41.11 -12.83 11.88
N PHE A 543 41.91 -12.48 12.86
CA PHE A 543 42.04 -11.10 13.31
C PHE A 543 43.07 -10.38 12.51
N SER A 544 42.71 -9.30 11.82
CA SER A 544 43.59 -8.54 10.96
C SER A 544 44.50 -7.57 11.75
N ASP A 545 45.46 -6.97 11.08
CA ASP A 545 46.35 -5.98 11.70
C ASP A 545 45.67 -4.68 12.14
N LYS A 546 44.39 -4.52 11.86
CA LYS A 546 43.53 -3.45 12.41
C LYS A 546 43.06 -3.72 13.84
N CYS A 547 43.20 -4.95 14.34
CA CYS A 547 42.78 -5.33 15.68
C CYS A 547 43.92 -5.06 16.67
N SER A 548 43.62 -4.47 17.82
CA SER A 548 44.55 -4.26 18.93
C SER A 548 44.27 -5.20 20.11
N VAL A 549 43.05 -5.73 20.21
CA VAL A 549 42.56 -6.59 21.29
C VAL A 549 41.54 -7.59 20.78
N VAL A 550 41.53 -8.79 21.34
CA VAL A 550 40.38 -9.71 21.25
C VAL A 550 39.59 -9.51 22.55
N ASN A 551 38.41 -8.91 22.45
CA ASN A 551 37.62 -8.54 23.61
C ASN A 551 37.01 -9.75 24.36
N ASN A 552 36.58 -9.49 25.63
CA ASN A 552 36.01 -10.53 26.51
C ASN A 552 34.83 -11.25 25.85
N LEU A 553 34.80 -12.57 25.98
CA LEU A 553 33.71 -13.46 25.53
C LEU A 553 33.37 -13.36 24.04
N LEU A 554 34.16 -12.65 23.22
CA LEU A 554 33.82 -12.28 21.83
C LEU A 554 33.40 -13.50 20.99
N LEU A 555 34.13 -14.58 21.05
CA LEU A 555 33.94 -15.79 20.25
C LEU A 555 33.70 -17.03 21.14
N SER A 556 33.27 -16.83 22.39
CA SER A 556 32.90 -17.95 23.25
C SER A 556 31.79 -18.81 22.62
N TYR A 557 31.90 -20.13 22.80
CA TYR A 557 30.98 -21.14 22.22
C TYR A 557 30.97 -21.19 20.67
N CYS A 558 31.90 -20.54 19.98
CA CYS A 558 32.01 -20.68 18.52
C CYS A 558 32.48 -22.10 18.13
N THR A 559 32.13 -22.52 16.89
CA THR A 559 32.50 -23.84 16.39
C THR A 559 33.68 -23.77 15.40
N ALA A 560 34.48 -22.70 15.43
CA ALA A 560 35.64 -22.52 14.57
C ALA A 560 36.68 -23.62 14.76
N GLU A 561 37.30 -24.07 13.65
CA GLU A 561 38.38 -25.02 13.68
C GLU A 561 39.75 -24.37 13.85
N GLU A 562 39.94 -23.20 13.28
CA GLU A 562 41.22 -22.46 13.29
C GLU A 562 41.01 -20.97 13.66
N VAL A 563 41.90 -20.46 14.47
CA VAL A 563 41.97 -19.02 14.77
C VAL A 563 43.38 -18.49 14.47
N SER A 564 43.50 -17.33 13.81
CA SER A 564 44.73 -16.63 13.58
C SER A 564 44.69 -15.21 14.15
N ILE A 565 45.60 -14.90 15.06
CA ILE A 565 45.68 -13.62 15.73
C ILE A 565 46.80 -12.78 15.09
N ALA A 566 46.51 -11.54 14.64
CA ALA A 566 47.47 -10.67 14.01
C ALA A 566 48.51 -10.16 15.02
N ARG A 567 49.65 -9.67 14.51
CA ARG A 567 50.78 -9.13 15.29
C ARG A 567 50.43 -7.86 16.07
N SER A 568 49.46 -7.12 15.61
CA SER A 568 48.94 -5.89 16.27
C SER A 568 48.20 -6.15 17.58
N VAL A 569 47.66 -7.36 17.74
CA VAL A 569 46.86 -7.72 18.92
C VAL A 569 47.75 -7.89 20.13
N LYS A 570 47.51 -7.09 21.19
CA LYS A 570 48.25 -7.08 22.45
C LYS A 570 47.68 -7.98 23.53
N SER A 571 46.40 -8.21 23.50
CA SER A 571 45.72 -9.03 24.52
C SER A 571 44.56 -9.83 23.98
N ILE A 572 44.39 -11.03 24.55
CA ILE A 572 43.21 -11.86 24.41
C ILE A 572 42.43 -11.72 25.70
N GLY A 573 41.19 -11.26 25.63
CA GLY A 573 40.32 -10.97 26.75
C GLY A 573 39.82 -12.21 27.50
N GLU A 574 39.13 -11.96 28.63
CA GLU A 574 38.53 -13.01 29.43
C GLU A 574 37.52 -13.85 28.61
N GLY A 575 37.67 -15.16 28.63
CA GLY A 575 36.77 -16.12 27.96
C GLY A 575 36.62 -15.94 26.46
N ALA A 576 37.54 -15.20 25.80
CA ALA A 576 37.38 -14.80 24.40
C ALA A 576 37.11 -15.97 23.45
N PHE A 577 37.66 -17.15 23.70
CA PHE A 577 37.45 -18.40 22.97
C PHE A 577 37.01 -19.53 23.90
N ALA A 578 36.33 -19.21 25.01
CA ALA A 578 35.86 -20.22 25.95
C ALA A 578 34.82 -21.16 25.31
N ALA A 579 34.92 -22.46 25.66
CA ALA A 579 33.99 -23.50 25.22
C ALA A 579 33.84 -23.63 23.69
N CYS A 580 34.93 -23.50 22.94
CA CYS A 580 35.00 -23.74 21.50
C CYS A 580 35.29 -25.23 21.20
N PRO A 581 34.27 -26.06 20.94
CA PRO A 581 34.42 -27.52 20.92
C PRO A 581 35.23 -28.06 19.74
N ASN A 582 35.32 -27.28 18.62
CA ASN A 582 35.96 -27.70 17.39
C ASN A 582 37.31 -27.03 17.17
N LEU A 583 37.76 -26.14 18.07
CA LEU A 583 38.97 -25.35 17.89
C LEU A 583 40.23 -26.23 18.01
N LYS A 584 40.87 -26.50 16.88
CA LYS A 584 42.03 -27.38 16.75
C LYS A 584 43.36 -26.62 16.81
N ARG A 585 43.38 -25.45 16.14
CA ARG A 585 44.58 -24.67 15.95
C ARG A 585 44.36 -23.18 16.29
N VAL A 586 45.29 -22.64 17.03
CA VAL A 586 45.39 -21.20 17.30
C VAL A 586 46.79 -20.71 16.94
N THR A 587 46.89 -19.80 15.95
CA THR A 587 48.13 -19.11 15.59
C THR A 587 48.18 -17.79 16.33
N LEU A 588 49.05 -17.70 17.32
CA LEU A 588 49.38 -16.49 18.06
C LEU A 588 50.66 -15.88 17.46
N ASN A 589 50.69 -14.59 17.22
CA ASN A 589 51.85 -13.92 16.64
C ASN A 589 52.62 -13.09 17.67
N GLU A 590 53.88 -12.85 17.38
CA GLU A 590 54.75 -11.98 18.19
C GLU A 590 54.11 -10.57 18.27
N GLY A 591 53.96 -10.07 19.49
CA GLY A 591 53.26 -8.84 19.83
C GLY A 591 52.18 -9.04 20.88
N LEU A 592 51.67 -10.28 21.02
CA LEU A 592 50.74 -10.63 22.09
C LEU A 592 51.44 -10.61 23.47
N GLU A 593 50.90 -9.89 24.41
CA GLU A 593 51.49 -9.68 25.73
C GLU A 593 50.66 -10.42 26.83
N THR A 594 49.36 -10.57 26.65
CA THR A 594 48.49 -11.14 27.69
C THR A 594 47.50 -12.14 27.06
N ILE A 595 47.41 -13.32 27.71
CA ILE A 595 46.31 -14.29 27.54
C ILE A 595 45.43 -14.21 28.78
N GLY A 596 44.15 -13.80 28.59
CA GLY A 596 43.22 -13.49 29.65
C GLY A 596 42.72 -14.71 30.47
N VAL A 597 41.99 -14.44 31.53
CA VAL A 597 41.31 -15.46 32.34
C VAL A 597 40.33 -16.23 31.47
N HIS A 598 40.26 -17.56 31.57
CA HIS A 598 39.39 -18.45 30.78
C HIS A 598 39.53 -18.30 29.22
N ALA A 599 40.59 -17.66 28.72
CA ALA A 599 40.69 -17.32 27.28
C ALA A 599 40.40 -18.50 26.33
N PHE A 600 40.88 -19.68 26.61
CA PHE A 600 40.67 -20.94 25.88
C PHE A 600 40.07 -22.04 26.79
N PHE A 601 39.30 -21.64 27.81
CA PHE A 601 38.64 -22.56 28.74
C PHE A 601 37.76 -23.58 27.99
N ASN A 602 37.95 -24.88 28.29
CA ASN A 602 37.17 -25.97 27.72
C ASN A 602 37.18 -26.01 26.17
N CYS A 603 38.40 -25.98 25.61
CA CYS A 603 38.65 -26.24 24.17
C CYS A 603 39.26 -27.64 24.00
N PRO A 604 38.45 -28.71 24.04
CA PRO A 604 38.94 -30.09 24.26
C PRO A 604 39.80 -30.65 23.11
N VAL A 605 39.65 -30.10 21.90
CA VAL A 605 40.41 -30.55 20.70
C VAL A 605 41.57 -29.63 20.33
N LEU A 606 41.82 -28.57 21.11
CA LEU A 606 42.93 -27.66 20.88
C LEU A 606 44.26 -28.40 21.13
N SER A 607 45.01 -28.56 20.06
CA SER A 607 46.26 -29.33 20.10
C SER A 607 47.44 -28.57 19.47
N ASP A 608 47.18 -27.58 18.64
CA ASP A 608 48.19 -26.83 17.86
C ASP A 608 48.13 -25.36 18.28
N ILE A 609 48.94 -25.02 19.30
CA ILE A 609 49.12 -23.68 19.82
C ILE A 609 50.53 -23.47 20.31
N GLU A 610 51.16 -22.34 19.89
CA GLU A 610 52.46 -21.90 20.38
C GLU A 610 52.30 -20.53 21.08
N ILE A 611 52.87 -20.40 22.29
CA ILE A 611 52.81 -19.13 23.05
C ILE A 611 53.97 -18.25 22.59
N PRO A 612 53.71 -17.05 22.02
CA PRO A 612 54.75 -16.13 21.54
C PRO A 612 55.73 -15.69 22.64
N ALA A 613 56.96 -15.30 22.20
CA ALA A 613 58.02 -14.84 23.11
C ALA A 613 57.66 -13.55 23.87
N THR A 614 56.72 -12.78 23.35
CA THR A 614 56.22 -11.51 23.92
C THR A 614 55.20 -11.68 25.05
N VAL A 615 54.66 -12.88 25.24
CA VAL A 615 53.65 -13.12 26.29
C VAL A 615 54.29 -13.06 27.68
N THR A 616 53.75 -12.16 28.52
CA THR A 616 54.22 -11.95 29.90
C THR A 616 53.22 -12.49 30.93
N THR A 617 51.96 -12.64 30.56
CA THR A 617 50.91 -13.06 31.52
C THR A 617 49.97 -14.10 30.93
N ILE A 618 49.72 -15.18 31.65
CA ILE A 618 48.69 -16.18 31.37
C ILE A 618 47.69 -16.14 32.52
N GLY A 619 46.44 -15.87 32.19
CA GLY A 619 45.34 -15.73 33.16
C GLY A 619 44.93 -17.05 33.82
N GLY A 620 44.15 -16.95 34.90
CA GLY A 620 43.60 -18.14 35.56
C GLY A 620 42.67 -18.93 34.57
N TYR A 621 42.69 -20.24 34.70
CA TYR A 621 41.83 -21.14 33.86
C TYR A 621 42.05 -20.99 32.36
N ALA A 622 43.09 -20.26 31.89
CA ALA A 622 43.24 -19.85 30.51
C ALA A 622 43.18 -21.03 29.53
N PHE A 623 43.72 -22.18 29.84
CA PHE A 623 43.71 -23.41 29.05
C PHE A 623 43.07 -24.58 29.78
N GLN A 624 42.30 -24.35 30.87
CA GLN A 624 41.64 -25.43 31.58
C GLN A 624 40.72 -26.20 30.60
N GLY A 625 40.80 -27.54 30.65
CA GLY A 625 39.99 -28.44 29.82
C GLY A 625 40.48 -28.51 28.37
N CYS A 626 41.68 -28.02 28.04
CA CYS A 626 42.32 -28.23 26.73
C CYS A 626 42.98 -29.59 26.68
N SER A 627 42.19 -30.64 26.74
CA SER A 627 42.63 -32.02 26.94
C SER A 627 43.47 -32.62 25.80
N ALA A 628 43.53 -31.98 24.61
CA ALA A 628 44.33 -32.45 23.48
C ALA A 628 45.75 -31.86 23.41
N ILE A 629 46.10 -30.85 24.23
CA ILE A 629 47.46 -30.25 24.27
C ILE A 629 48.44 -31.25 24.86
N LYS A 630 49.45 -31.67 24.08
CA LYS A 630 50.46 -32.67 24.51
C LYS A 630 51.70 -32.03 25.11
N SER A 631 52.11 -30.90 24.56
CA SER A 631 53.26 -30.14 25.02
C SER A 631 53.02 -28.66 24.87
N LEU A 632 53.61 -27.84 25.75
CA LEU A 632 53.52 -26.40 25.69
C LEU A 632 54.86 -25.78 26.06
N THR A 633 55.21 -24.67 25.36
CA THR A 633 56.42 -23.88 25.69
C THR A 633 56.02 -22.56 26.25
N LEU A 634 56.44 -22.27 27.47
CA LEU A 634 56.28 -20.96 28.15
C LEU A 634 57.48 -20.06 27.78
N PRO A 635 57.22 -18.82 27.37
CA PRO A 635 58.26 -17.91 26.91
C PRO A 635 59.21 -17.45 28.03
N ALA A 636 60.41 -17.00 27.64
CA ALA A 636 61.44 -16.54 28.56
C ALA A 636 61.02 -15.27 29.34
N GLY A 637 60.16 -14.44 28.75
CA GLY A 637 59.64 -13.22 29.37
C GLY A 637 58.39 -13.40 30.23
N LEU A 638 57.90 -14.64 30.45
CA LEU A 638 56.71 -14.88 31.22
C LEU A 638 56.90 -14.53 32.70
N LEU A 639 56.04 -13.65 33.22
CA LEU A 639 56.06 -13.12 34.57
C LEU A 639 55.10 -13.81 35.53
N SER A 640 53.90 -14.21 35.04
CA SER A 640 52.89 -14.82 35.89
C SER A 640 52.01 -15.83 35.16
N ILE A 641 51.57 -16.82 35.93
CA ILE A 641 50.57 -17.83 35.52
C ILE A 641 49.45 -17.87 36.59
N GLY A 642 48.21 -17.71 36.11
CA GLY A 642 47.01 -17.72 36.95
C GLY A 642 46.67 -19.12 37.51
N GLU A 643 45.79 -19.16 38.46
CA GLU A 643 45.32 -20.41 39.06
C GLU A 643 44.63 -21.29 37.99
N TYR A 644 44.78 -22.60 38.11
CA TYR A 644 44.19 -23.61 37.25
C TYR A 644 44.47 -23.43 35.74
N ALA A 645 45.48 -22.66 35.35
CA ALA A 645 45.72 -22.25 33.98
C ALA A 645 45.81 -23.43 32.99
N PHE A 646 46.32 -24.58 33.38
CA PHE A 646 46.46 -25.81 32.59
C PHE A 646 45.78 -26.99 33.27
N TYR A 647 44.76 -26.73 34.10
CA TYR A 647 44.00 -27.77 34.80
C TYR A 647 43.17 -28.58 33.77
N ASP A 648 42.98 -29.89 33.94
CA ASP A 648 42.29 -30.80 33.00
C ASP A 648 42.88 -30.78 31.57
N CYS A 649 44.20 -30.49 31.42
CA CYS A 649 44.95 -30.73 30.19
C CYS A 649 45.47 -32.18 30.19
N ASP A 650 44.57 -33.16 30.02
CA ASP A 650 44.84 -34.58 30.27
C ASP A 650 45.95 -35.18 29.40
N ALA A 651 46.17 -34.65 28.19
CA ALA A 651 47.23 -35.11 27.30
C ALA A 651 48.60 -34.41 27.57
N LEU A 652 48.67 -33.38 28.44
CA LEU A 652 49.88 -32.61 28.67
C LEU A 652 50.92 -33.41 29.44
N THR A 653 51.92 -33.89 28.73
CA THR A 653 53.04 -34.68 29.25
C THR A 653 54.32 -33.85 29.37
N THR A 654 54.43 -32.72 28.68
CA THR A 654 55.67 -31.94 28.62
C THR A 654 55.36 -30.44 28.66
N LEU A 655 55.95 -29.77 29.65
CA LEU A 655 55.95 -28.31 29.78
C LEU A 655 57.34 -27.76 29.69
N TYR A 656 57.66 -26.94 28.72
CA TYR A 656 58.93 -26.22 28.62
C TYR A 656 58.77 -24.82 29.17
N SER A 657 59.55 -24.42 30.17
CA SER A 657 59.60 -23.02 30.64
C SER A 657 60.99 -22.46 30.31
N ARG A 658 61.04 -21.47 29.40
CA ARG A 658 62.26 -20.76 29.01
C ARG A 658 62.67 -19.65 29.96
N ALA A 659 61.87 -19.34 30.96
CA ALA A 659 62.11 -18.26 31.89
C ALA A 659 63.29 -18.60 32.85
N THR A 660 64.24 -17.66 32.93
CA THR A 660 65.37 -17.78 33.88
C THR A 660 65.05 -17.38 35.31
N THR A 661 63.94 -16.71 35.51
CA THR A 661 63.31 -16.46 36.82
C THR A 661 61.99 -17.23 36.85
N PRO A 662 61.69 -18.05 37.84
CA PRO A 662 60.41 -18.77 37.93
C PRO A 662 59.23 -17.78 37.83
N PRO A 663 58.30 -17.91 36.83
CA PRO A 663 57.12 -17.07 36.77
C PRO A 663 56.29 -17.20 38.08
N ALA A 664 55.71 -16.10 38.55
CA ALA A 664 54.85 -16.12 39.71
C ALA A 664 53.61 -17.00 39.45
N LEU A 665 53.33 -17.92 40.38
CA LEU A 665 52.10 -18.72 40.33
C LEU A 665 51.09 -18.20 41.33
N ASN A 666 49.86 -17.94 40.87
CA ASN A 666 48.75 -17.49 41.74
C ASN A 666 48.15 -18.64 42.56
N SER A 667 48.45 -19.88 42.20
CA SER A 667 48.01 -21.10 42.93
C SER A 667 48.93 -22.25 42.66
N LYS A 668 49.06 -23.17 43.64
CA LYS A 668 49.71 -24.48 43.44
C LYS A 668 48.97 -25.46 42.54
N TYR A 669 47.78 -25.08 42.10
CA TYR A 669 46.92 -25.92 41.25
C TYR A 669 46.89 -25.40 39.78
N ILE A 670 48.02 -24.94 39.23
CA ILE A 670 48.11 -24.54 37.80
C ILE A 670 47.99 -25.75 36.87
N LEU A 671 48.37 -26.91 37.32
CA LEU A 671 48.32 -28.18 36.59
C LEU A 671 47.42 -29.12 37.43
N ASN A 672 46.61 -29.92 36.76
CA ASN A 672 45.93 -31.05 37.39
C ASN A 672 47.02 -32.06 37.81
N SER A 673 46.69 -32.97 38.71
CA SER A 673 47.39 -34.23 38.85
C SER A 673 47.33 -34.96 37.49
N ALA A 674 48.20 -34.52 36.58
CA ALA A 674 48.40 -35.21 35.31
C ALA A 674 48.72 -36.65 35.59
N PRO A 675 48.22 -37.58 34.82
CA PRO A 675 48.55 -39.00 35.02
C PRO A 675 50.05 -39.14 35.00
N GLY A 676 50.62 -39.32 36.12
CA GLY A 676 51.92 -39.88 36.48
C GLY A 676 53.22 -39.47 35.72
N VAL A 677 53.24 -38.67 34.69
CA VAL A 677 54.39 -38.46 33.78
C VAL A 677 54.49 -37.04 33.21
N LEU A 678 54.11 -36.01 33.97
CA LEU A 678 54.42 -34.65 33.53
C LEU A 678 55.91 -34.35 33.78
N THR A 679 56.64 -33.94 32.71
CA THR A 679 57.98 -33.40 32.82
C THR A 679 57.96 -31.89 32.56
N ILE A 680 58.53 -31.10 33.46
CA ILE A 680 58.69 -29.67 33.33
C ILE A 680 60.18 -29.36 33.08
N TYR A 681 60.48 -28.97 31.81
CA TYR A 681 61.83 -28.59 31.45
C TYR A 681 62.05 -27.09 31.71
N VAL A 682 63.12 -26.79 32.45
CA VAL A 682 63.57 -25.40 32.73
C VAL A 682 65.04 -25.24 32.35
N PRO A 683 65.55 -23.98 32.09
CA PRO A 683 66.97 -23.82 31.78
C PRO A 683 67.84 -24.50 32.86
N ALA A 684 68.84 -25.28 32.43
CA ALA A 684 69.65 -26.06 33.34
C ALA A 684 70.28 -25.25 34.49
N SER A 685 70.60 -23.96 34.23
CA SER A 685 71.17 -23.06 35.22
C SER A 685 70.26 -22.61 36.35
N VAL A 686 68.94 -22.80 36.21
CA VAL A 686 67.96 -22.31 37.19
C VAL A 686 67.05 -23.40 37.79
N VAL A 687 67.41 -24.65 37.62
CA VAL A 687 66.66 -25.79 38.17
C VAL A 687 66.39 -25.65 39.65
N GLU A 688 67.41 -25.32 40.46
CA GLU A 688 67.29 -25.16 41.89
C GLU A 688 66.44 -23.94 42.29
N ALA A 689 66.44 -22.85 41.50
CA ALA A 689 65.55 -21.70 41.72
C ALA A 689 64.07 -22.11 41.58
N TYR A 690 63.73 -22.90 40.56
CA TYR A 690 62.35 -23.44 40.39
C TYR A 690 61.97 -24.41 41.51
N LYS A 691 62.88 -25.35 41.88
CA LYS A 691 62.59 -26.34 42.96
C LYS A 691 62.48 -25.74 44.36
N SER A 692 63.11 -24.61 44.59
CA SER A 692 63.05 -23.89 45.85
C SER A 692 61.99 -22.77 45.92
N ASP A 693 61.42 -22.40 44.77
CA ASP A 693 60.36 -21.41 44.75
C ASP A 693 59.15 -21.84 45.54
N ALA A 694 58.48 -20.89 46.19
CA ALA A 694 57.39 -21.15 47.10
C ALA A 694 56.22 -21.94 46.55
N MET A 695 55.89 -21.74 45.22
CA MET A 695 54.79 -22.37 44.55
C MET A 695 55.28 -23.52 43.59
N TRP A 696 56.35 -23.29 42.85
CA TRP A 696 56.91 -24.30 41.91
C TRP A 696 57.42 -25.55 42.63
N LYS A 697 57.85 -25.48 43.89
CA LYS A 697 58.26 -26.62 44.71
C LYS A 697 57.21 -27.76 44.76
N SER A 698 55.95 -27.42 44.54
CA SER A 698 54.88 -28.45 44.46
C SER A 698 55.08 -29.38 43.28
N TYR A 699 55.85 -28.98 42.28
CA TYR A 699 56.20 -29.73 41.09
C TYR A 699 57.64 -30.20 41.03
N ALA A 700 58.42 -30.08 42.14
CA ALA A 700 59.84 -30.32 42.16
C ALA A 700 60.31 -31.69 41.60
N SER A 701 59.48 -32.71 41.78
CA SER A 701 59.76 -34.06 41.25
C SER A 701 59.67 -34.14 39.70
N SER A 702 58.92 -33.23 39.10
CA SER A 702 58.71 -33.16 37.61
C SER A 702 59.70 -32.21 36.91
N ILE A 703 60.43 -31.35 37.68
CA ILE A 703 61.31 -30.31 37.13
C ILE A 703 62.65 -30.90 36.76
N GLN A 704 63.06 -30.74 35.47
CA GLN A 704 64.33 -31.18 34.92
C GLN A 704 65.02 -30.04 34.15
N GLY A 705 66.37 -30.07 34.14
CA GLY A 705 67.17 -29.11 33.35
C GLY A 705 67.17 -29.43 31.85
N TYR A 706 67.07 -28.40 31.03
CA TYR A 706 67.07 -28.49 29.56
C TYR A 706 67.94 -27.37 28.96
N THR A 707 68.56 -27.68 27.83
CA THR A 707 69.29 -26.67 27.04
C THR A 707 68.45 -26.23 25.89
N PHE A 708 67.86 -25.05 25.93
CA PHE A 708 66.95 -24.49 24.95
C PHE A 708 67.68 -23.98 23.71
#